data_5a82c2e3b43e6ddb003370c7707f9468
#
_entry.id   5a82c2e3b43e6ddb003370c7707f9468
#
_cell.length_a   1.000
_cell.length_b   1.000
_cell.length_c   1.000
_cell.angle_alpha   90.00
_cell.angle_beta   90.00
_cell.angle_gamma   90.00
#
_symmetry.space_group_name_H-M   'P 1'
#
loop_
_entity.id
_entity.type
_entity.pdbx_description
1 polymer ?
#
loop_
_entity_poly.entity_id
_entity_poly.type
_entity_poly.pdbx_seq_one_letter_code
_entity_poly.pdbx_strand_id
1 'polypeptide(L)'
;MDFYRCENSDCGFVAEAEPDVCPRCGGTFFTALTEEEMTASDWVNLGNQAVDEKRETDALAAYQRAAALNDPLGLTNLGWCLEAGIGVPADPKQAVMLYAQAAEQEYMPALTNLGYCYTYGIGVETDYDKALKCFQKGAEQGFPRAQFLLGEAYRRGSGVEADEAEAAKWYQSAAWLGYPGAQTELGRCLEFGAGVEEDLEQAVKWYSAAAEQGNAPGMCCLGFMYESGRGVEQSWEEAVAWYRKAADKGYPRALCNLAWCYEHGEGVKRDFTEAVRLYQEAADQEYPRGQLCLGLCYERGRGVPADKAAAAAWYRKAAEQGDEDGACCLGFLYESGEGVEQSWEEAAAWYRKAAEGGLPRGMCNLAWCYEHGEGVEQSPEESFLWYQKAADQGDPRGLFSVARAYDYGIGVAQDIGEAARWYQKAADAGSAPATCDLGVCYERGEGVPQSFEKAVELYRKAAEMGNAPGQCNLGFMYESGRGVEQSWEEAVKWYSASAQQGFPRAMCNLAWCYETGNGVERNLNRAVHWYRKAAGQGEGRGMYCLGTCYRYGKGVEQDDAEAAKWFERAANGGYPRALCDLGVCYEFGEGVELSLERAVDCYRQAAEKGDAVGRCNLGYMYETGRGVEKSALEAARLYKLSAEAGYPRAMCCYGFCFESGQGVAKKDTAEAAEWYRRAAEAGDATGACNLGYLYETGEGVEQSWEKAVSYYRQAADLGQPRGQYLLGWCYEHGKGVAASAERARELYEASAQQDYRHAVEALERLNDPSKEKKAPEPSGASARKTPEKKERKPEKGGFLKGLFGGKK
;
A
#
# COMPACT_ATOMS: atom_id res chain seq x y z
N MET A 1 21.78 57.31 -51.42
CA MET A 1 22.74 56.95 -50.38
C MET A 1 23.84 56.17 -51.07
N ASP A 2 25.09 56.47 -50.79
CA ASP A 2 26.20 55.72 -51.32
C ASP A 2 26.45 54.56 -50.40
N PHE A 3 26.57 53.33 -50.92
CA PHE A 3 26.93 52.11 -50.25
C PHE A 3 28.38 51.77 -50.50
N TYR A 4 29.05 51.12 -49.56
CA TYR A 4 30.48 50.80 -49.65
C TYR A 4 30.67 49.29 -49.51
N ARG A 5 31.13 48.65 -50.62
CA ARG A 5 31.42 47.19 -50.62
C ARG A 5 32.91 47.01 -50.35
N CYS A 6 33.26 46.10 -49.47
CA CYS A 6 34.64 45.70 -49.24
C CYS A 6 35.18 44.95 -50.48
N GLU A 7 36.38 45.37 -50.95
CA GLU A 7 37.00 44.84 -52.17
C GLU A 7 37.54 43.42 -51.99
N ASN A 8 37.62 42.89 -50.77
CA ASN A 8 37.93 41.53 -50.58
C ASN A 8 36.74 40.66 -51.01
N SER A 9 36.88 39.95 -52.13
CA SER A 9 35.83 39.17 -52.82
C SER A 9 35.13 38.12 -51.91
N ASP A 10 35.82 37.65 -50.95
CA ASP A 10 35.29 36.61 -50.02
C ASP A 10 34.63 37.21 -48.75
N CYS A 11 34.72 38.56 -48.61
CA CYS A 11 34.24 39.24 -47.41
C CYS A 11 32.73 39.44 -47.40
N GLY A 12 32.14 39.88 -48.50
CA GLY A 12 30.74 40.24 -48.68
C GLY A 12 30.24 41.40 -47.76
N PHE A 13 31.12 42.12 -47.09
CA PHE A 13 30.70 43.22 -46.20
C PHE A 13 30.28 44.46 -47.08
N VAL A 14 29.12 45.04 -46.72
CA VAL A 14 28.60 46.27 -47.30
C VAL A 14 28.17 47.22 -46.18
N ALA A 15 28.39 48.52 -46.34
CA ALA A 15 27.99 49.52 -45.35
C ALA A 15 27.30 50.68 -46.01
N GLU A 16 26.45 51.42 -45.27
CA GLU A 16 25.79 52.64 -45.68
C GLU A 16 26.71 53.91 -45.59
N ALA A 17 27.86 53.76 -44.97
CA ALA A 17 28.89 54.77 -44.87
C ALA A 17 30.27 54.11 -45.02
N GLU A 18 31.24 54.86 -45.56
CA GLU A 18 32.59 54.33 -45.77
C GLU A 18 33.28 54.09 -44.44
N PRO A 19 33.58 52.78 -44.09
CA PRO A 19 34.27 52.46 -42.87
C PRO A 19 35.80 52.60 -43.05
N ASP A 20 36.51 52.99 -42.02
CA ASP A 20 37.99 53.09 -42.06
C ASP A 20 38.64 51.69 -42.26
N VAL A 21 37.99 50.66 -41.65
CA VAL A 21 38.45 49.30 -41.75
C VAL A 21 37.22 48.38 -41.81
N CYS A 22 37.25 47.34 -42.65
CA CYS A 22 36.20 46.36 -42.72
C CYS A 22 36.13 45.56 -41.41
N PRO A 23 35.03 45.60 -40.66
CA PRO A 23 34.93 44.88 -39.41
C PRO A 23 34.92 43.36 -39.55
N ARG A 24 34.68 42.84 -40.78
CA ARG A 24 34.59 41.42 -41.04
C ARG A 24 35.95 40.78 -41.41
N CYS A 25 36.77 41.47 -42.17
CA CYS A 25 38.04 40.93 -42.65
C CYS A 25 39.27 41.83 -42.39
N GLY A 26 39.11 43.02 -41.83
CA GLY A 26 40.19 43.97 -41.57
C GLY A 26 40.69 44.68 -42.83
N GLY A 27 40.04 44.55 -44.00
CA GLY A 27 40.42 45.24 -45.24
C GLY A 27 40.15 46.75 -45.17
N THR A 28 40.91 47.53 -45.88
CA THR A 28 40.82 49.02 -45.89
C THR A 28 40.36 49.57 -47.22
N PHE A 29 40.06 48.70 -48.19
CA PHE A 29 39.64 49.16 -49.53
C PHE A 29 38.13 48.87 -49.69
N PHE A 30 37.39 49.87 -50.15
CA PHE A 30 35.95 49.82 -50.38
C PHE A 30 35.61 50.45 -51.76
N THR A 31 34.66 49.83 -52.43
CA THR A 31 34.09 50.39 -53.68
C THR A 31 32.76 51.09 -53.32
N ALA A 32 32.63 52.35 -53.59
CA ALA A 32 31.38 53.09 -53.48
C ALA A 32 30.41 52.62 -54.59
N LEU A 33 29.16 52.28 -54.16
CA LEU A 33 28.09 51.84 -55.03
C LEU A 33 26.86 52.74 -54.90
N THR A 34 26.22 53.03 -56.02
CA THR A 34 24.85 53.54 -55.98
C THR A 34 23.87 52.43 -55.73
N GLU A 35 22.65 52.75 -55.33
CA GLU A 35 21.57 51.76 -55.08
C GLU A 35 21.30 50.91 -56.34
N GLU A 36 21.45 51.45 -57.56
CA GLU A 36 21.26 50.74 -58.82
C GLU A 36 22.40 49.74 -59.13
N GLU A 37 23.58 49.94 -58.55
CA GLU A 37 24.77 49.09 -58.73
C GLU A 37 24.84 47.98 -57.69
N MET A 38 23.97 48.00 -56.65
CA MET A 38 23.89 46.99 -55.67
C MET A 38 23.37 45.65 -56.26
N THR A 39 24.10 44.58 -56.05
CA THR A 39 23.64 43.23 -56.41
C THR A 39 22.68 42.67 -55.36
N ALA A 40 21.95 41.62 -55.74
CA ALA A 40 21.11 40.94 -54.81
C ALA A 40 21.89 40.38 -53.58
N SER A 41 23.13 39.94 -53.80
CA SER A 41 24.01 39.48 -52.73
C SER A 41 24.41 40.62 -51.77
N ASP A 42 24.63 41.84 -52.29
CA ASP A 42 24.92 42.96 -51.42
C ASP A 42 23.76 43.33 -50.55
N TRP A 43 22.54 43.32 -51.10
CA TRP A 43 21.30 43.52 -50.30
C TRP A 43 21.10 42.45 -49.26
N VAL A 44 21.35 41.15 -49.58
CA VAL A 44 21.26 40.07 -48.59
C VAL A 44 22.29 40.24 -47.48
N ASN A 45 23.54 40.62 -47.82
CA ASN A 45 24.59 40.83 -46.81
C ASN A 45 24.24 42.01 -45.89
N LEU A 46 23.70 43.11 -46.45
CA LEU A 46 23.23 44.26 -45.68
C LEU A 46 22.06 43.86 -44.76
N GLY A 47 21.13 43.05 -45.27
CA GLY A 47 20.01 42.51 -44.48
C GLY A 47 20.48 41.60 -43.34
N ASN A 48 21.43 40.70 -43.58
CA ASN A 48 22.00 39.86 -42.57
C ASN A 48 22.71 40.66 -41.46
N GLN A 49 23.48 41.65 -41.85
CA GLN A 49 24.12 42.59 -40.91
C GLN A 49 23.08 43.34 -40.06
N ALA A 50 21.99 43.79 -40.66
CA ALA A 50 20.92 44.50 -39.96
C ALA A 50 20.23 43.56 -38.95
N VAL A 51 20.07 42.24 -39.25
CA VAL A 51 19.59 41.24 -38.30
C VAL A 51 20.54 41.13 -37.13
N ASP A 52 21.84 40.98 -37.37
CA ASP A 52 22.86 40.85 -36.31
C ASP A 52 22.86 42.06 -35.37
N GLU A 53 22.62 43.26 -35.94
CA GLU A 53 22.52 44.54 -35.21
C GLU A 53 21.12 44.80 -34.63
N LYS A 54 20.18 43.85 -34.77
CA LYS A 54 18.78 43.97 -34.33
C LYS A 54 18.02 45.17 -34.96
N ARG A 55 18.37 45.57 -36.16
CA ARG A 55 17.69 46.58 -36.96
C ARG A 55 16.69 45.92 -37.92
N GLU A 56 15.58 45.45 -37.37
CA GLU A 56 14.60 44.58 -38.05
C GLU A 56 13.97 45.21 -39.29
N THR A 57 13.65 46.50 -39.24
CA THR A 57 13.07 47.25 -40.39
C THR A 57 14.06 47.42 -41.54
N ASP A 58 15.34 47.59 -41.22
CA ASP A 58 16.39 47.73 -42.22
C ASP A 58 16.70 46.39 -42.88
N ALA A 59 16.70 45.30 -42.08
CA ALA A 59 16.83 43.94 -42.57
C ALA A 59 15.70 43.61 -43.55
N LEU A 60 14.45 43.92 -43.21
CA LEU A 60 13.28 43.70 -44.04
C LEU A 60 13.41 44.49 -45.37
N ALA A 61 13.78 45.77 -45.31
CA ALA A 61 13.95 46.61 -46.51
C ALA A 61 15.04 46.07 -47.44
N ALA A 62 16.16 45.65 -46.88
CA ALA A 62 17.26 45.05 -47.66
C ALA A 62 16.82 43.71 -48.30
N TYR A 63 16.14 42.85 -47.62
CA TYR A 63 15.64 41.60 -48.20
C TYR A 63 14.53 41.80 -49.23
N GLN A 64 13.70 42.85 -49.08
CA GLN A 64 12.73 43.28 -50.12
C GLN A 64 13.45 43.70 -51.43
N ARG A 65 14.56 44.39 -51.31
CA ARG A 65 15.38 44.78 -52.47
C ARG A 65 16.02 43.57 -53.18
N ALA A 66 16.57 42.63 -52.39
CA ALA A 66 17.10 41.41 -52.94
C ALA A 66 16.01 40.54 -53.61
N ALA A 67 14.84 40.42 -52.97
CA ALA A 67 13.70 39.69 -53.52
C ALA A 67 13.14 40.31 -54.79
N ALA A 68 13.13 41.64 -54.89
CA ALA A 68 12.75 42.38 -56.14
C ALA A 68 13.68 42.09 -57.34
N LEU A 69 14.93 41.67 -57.07
CA LEU A 69 15.86 41.15 -58.04
C LEU A 69 15.67 39.67 -58.35
N ASN A 70 14.62 39.08 -57.85
CA ASN A 70 14.29 37.63 -57.95
C ASN A 70 15.40 36.69 -57.44
N ASP A 71 16.18 37.16 -56.47
CA ASP A 71 17.22 36.34 -55.84
C ASP A 71 16.60 35.30 -54.89
N PRO A 72 16.93 34.01 -55.01
CA PRO A 72 16.27 32.96 -54.20
C PRO A 72 16.61 33.04 -52.71
N LEU A 73 17.80 33.53 -52.34
CA LEU A 73 18.17 33.77 -50.95
C LEU A 73 17.41 34.99 -50.38
N GLY A 74 17.32 36.11 -51.19
CA GLY A 74 16.54 37.27 -50.82
C GLY A 74 15.06 36.97 -50.63
N LEU A 75 14.46 36.18 -51.55
CA LEU A 75 13.09 35.69 -51.44
C LEU A 75 12.88 34.84 -50.18
N THR A 76 13.85 33.96 -49.88
CA THR A 76 13.78 33.08 -48.68
C THR A 76 13.88 33.90 -47.41
N ASN A 77 14.82 34.85 -47.32
CA ASN A 77 14.99 35.67 -46.13
C ASN A 77 13.81 36.62 -45.92
N LEU A 78 13.24 37.15 -46.99
CA LEU A 78 12.02 37.95 -46.90
C LEU A 78 10.83 37.10 -46.43
N GLY A 79 10.71 35.89 -46.96
CA GLY A 79 9.72 34.90 -46.50
C GLY A 79 9.87 34.62 -45.01
N TRP A 80 11.09 34.45 -44.49
CA TRP A 80 11.36 34.28 -43.08
C TRP A 80 10.95 35.50 -42.23
N CYS A 81 11.24 36.70 -42.69
CA CYS A 81 10.81 37.91 -41.99
C CYS A 81 9.27 37.99 -41.89
N LEU A 82 8.56 37.63 -42.97
CA LEU A 82 7.09 37.61 -42.99
C LEU A 82 6.50 36.46 -42.14
N GLU A 83 7.14 35.31 -42.13
CA GLU A 83 6.71 34.19 -41.28
C GLU A 83 6.84 34.53 -39.79
N ALA A 84 8.00 35.08 -39.39
CA ALA A 84 8.33 35.41 -38.02
C ALA A 84 7.80 36.73 -37.51
N GLY A 85 7.34 37.63 -38.40
CA GLY A 85 6.91 38.99 -38.06
C GLY A 85 8.07 39.97 -37.77
N ILE A 86 9.22 39.78 -38.42
CA ILE A 86 10.44 40.59 -38.20
C ILE A 86 10.35 41.87 -38.99
N GLY A 87 10.27 42.99 -38.32
CA GLY A 87 10.15 44.33 -38.90
C GLY A 87 8.80 44.60 -39.60
N VAL A 88 7.88 43.65 -39.62
CA VAL A 88 6.56 43.72 -40.23
C VAL A 88 5.60 42.77 -39.50
N PRO A 89 4.28 43.04 -39.45
CA PRO A 89 3.34 42.06 -38.96
C PRO A 89 3.45 40.71 -39.71
N ALA A 90 3.36 39.61 -39.01
CA ALA A 90 3.49 38.28 -39.62
C ALA A 90 2.43 38.06 -40.70
N ASP A 91 2.86 37.61 -41.87
CA ASP A 91 2.03 37.12 -42.97
C ASP A 91 2.56 35.79 -43.50
N PRO A 92 2.20 34.68 -42.85
CA PRO A 92 2.67 33.35 -43.24
C PRO A 92 2.21 32.93 -44.64
N LYS A 93 1.08 33.46 -45.15
CA LYS A 93 0.60 33.15 -46.51
C LYS A 93 1.52 33.76 -47.58
N GLN A 94 1.93 34.98 -47.37
CA GLN A 94 2.89 35.64 -48.27
C GLN A 94 4.27 35.01 -48.18
N ALA A 95 4.69 34.57 -46.96
CA ALA A 95 5.95 33.84 -46.75
C ALA A 95 6.00 32.56 -47.61
N VAL A 96 4.92 31.76 -47.59
CA VAL A 96 4.80 30.54 -48.38
C VAL A 96 4.92 30.79 -49.87
N MET A 97 4.31 31.89 -50.38
CA MET A 97 4.42 32.27 -51.80
C MET A 97 5.86 32.57 -52.18
N LEU A 98 6.59 33.30 -51.34
CA LEU A 98 8.01 33.60 -51.55
C LEU A 98 8.90 32.37 -51.50
N TYR A 99 8.65 31.46 -50.54
CA TYR A 99 9.35 30.19 -50.47
C TYR A 99 9.08 29.34 -51.73
N ALA A 100 7.82 29.31 -52.21
CA ALA A 100 7.49 28.58 -53.44
C ALA A 100 8.23 29.18 -54.66
N GLN A 101 8.26 30.51 -54.79
CA GLN A 101 9.00 31.22 -55.90
C GLN A 101 10.49 30.91 -55.84
N ALA A 102 11.11 30.93 -54.68
CA ALA A 102 12.51 30.53 -54.48
C ALA A 102 12.76 29.02 -54.73
N ALA A 103 11.81 28.18 -54.33
CA ALA A 103 11.86 26.73 -54.56
C ALA A 103 11.75 26.34 -56.06
N GLU A 104 11.02 27.09 -56.87
CA GLU A 104 10.98 26.94 -58.33
C GLU A 104 12.35 27.16 -58.96
N GLN A 105 13.23 27.94 -58.34
CA GLN A 105 14.63 28.13 -58.73
C GLN A 105 15.58 27.07 -58.17
N GLU A 106 15.00 25.97 -57.64
CA GLU A 106 15.76 24.87 -57.05
C GLU A 106 16.60 25.26 -55.80
N TYR A 107 16.21 26.31 -55.11
CA TYR A 107 16.90 26.78 -53.92
C TYR A 107 16.48 25.91 -52.69
N MET A 108 17.40 25.05 -52.24
CA MET A 108 17.10 24.01 -51.21
C MET A 108 16.65 24.55 -49.85
N PRO A 109 17.20 25.67 -49.33
CA PRO A 109 16.67 26.26 -48.10
C PRO A 109 15.19 26.67 -48.18
N ALA A 110 14.79 27.30 -49.32
CA ALA A 110 13.38 27.66 -49.55
C ALA A 110 12.48 26.43 -49.70
N LEU A 111 12.93 25.43 -50.44
CA LEU A 111 12.22 24.17 -50.60
C LEU A 111 12.00 23.47 -49.25
N THR A 112 13.00 23.50 -48.38
CA THR A 112 12.93 22.96 -47.02
C THR A 112 11.96 23.75 -46.14
N ASN A 113 11.97 25.10 -46.18
CA ASN A 113 11.03 25.94 -45.47
C ASN A 113 9.60 25.71 -45.96
N LEU A 114 9.40 25.58 -47.28
CA LEU A 114 8.10 25.29 -47.87
C LEU A 114 7.57 23.92 -47.37
N GLY A 115 8.41 22.88 -47.34
CA GLY A 115 8.07 21.60 -46.76
C GLY A 115 7.71 21.69 -45.27
N TYR A 116 8.43 22.52 -44.52
CA TYR A 116 8.14 22.79 -43.10
C TYR A 116 6.75 23.46 -42.92
N CYS A 117 6.45 24.47 -43.79
CA CYS A 117 5.14 25.11 -43.81
C CYS A 117 3.99 24.10 -44.07
N TYR A 118 4.17 23.18 -45.03
CA TYR A 118 3.19 22.13 -45.29
C TYR A 118 3.04 21.14 -44.12
N THR A 119 4.14 20.84 -43.39
CA THR A 119 4.10 19.93 -42.23
C THR A 119 3.26 20.50 -41.10
N TYR A 120 3.40 21.80 -40.82
CA TYR A 120 2.78 22.43 -39.64
C TYR A 120 1.59 23.33 -39.96
N GLY A 121 1.18 23.42 -41.21
CA GLY A 121 0.02 24.23 -41.60
C GLY A 121 0.28 25.72 -41.51
N ILE A 122 1.55 26.16 -41.64
CA ILE A 122 1.95 27.58 -41.54
C ILE A 122 1.63 28.31 -42.85
N GLY A 123 0.60 29.17 -42.87
CA GLY A 123 0.16 29.91 -44.03
C GLY A 123 -0.51 29.08 -45.16
N VAL A 124 -0.54 27.76 -45.02
CA VAL A 124 -1.16 26.79 -45.93
C VAL A 124 -1.87 25.70 -45.13
N GLU A 125 -2.73 24.92 -45.75
CA GLU A 125 -3.26 23.71 -45.13
C GLU A 125 -2.15 22.66 -45.01
N THR A 126 -2.21 21.87 -43.91
CA THR A 126 -1.28 20.74 -43.67
C THR A 126 -1.36 19.74 -44.82
N ASP A 127 -0.21 19.43 -45.41
CA ASP A 127 -0.11 18.47 -46.52
C ASP A 127 1.23 17.72 -46.42
N TYR A 128 1.18 16.57 -45.76
CA TYR A 128 2.37 15.77 -45.50
C TYR A 128 2.99 15.20 -46.78
N ASP A 129 2.19 14.91 -47.85
CA ASP A 129 2.69 14.43 -49.12
C ASP A 129 3.54 15.46 -49.85
N LYS A 130 3.08 16.74 -49.82
CA LYS A 130 3.88 17.83 -50.38
C LYS A 130 5.11 18.11 -49.55
N ALA A 131 4.98 18.10 -48.23
CA ALA A 131 6.11 18.26 -47.32
C ALA A 131 7.20 17.22 -47.61
N LEU A 132 6.79 15.94 -47.68
CA LEU A 132 7.71 14.83 -47.96
C LEU A 132 8.47 15.01 -49.27
N LYS A 133 7.77 15.40 -50.38
CA LYS A 133 8.41 15.65 -51.68
C LYS A 133 9.43 16.78 -51.59
N CYS A 134 9.12 17.86 -50.85
CA CYS A 134 10.06 18.94 -50.62
C CYS A 134 11.31 18.45 -49.88
N PHE A 135 11.13 17.67 -48.81
CA PHE A 135 12.26 17.16 -48.06
C PHE A 135 13.08 16.13 -48.84
N GLN A 136 12.43 15.23 -49.59
CA GLN A 136 13.13 14.26 -50.46
C GLN A 136 14.03 14.97 -51.49
N LYS A 137 13.49 15.95 -52.23
CA LYS A 137 14.26 16.73 -53.22
C LYS A 137 15.45 17.46 -52.60
N GLY A 138 15.28 18.04 -51.40
CA GLY A 138 16.36 18.71 -50.69
C GLY A 138 17.40 17.73 -50.13
N ALA A 139 16.93 16.58 -49.63
CA ALA A 139 17.78 15.55 -49.07
C ALA A 139 18.66 14.83 -50.12
N GLU A 140 18.10 14.54 -51.31
CA GLU A 140 18.82 13.98 -52.46
C GLU A 140 19.96 14.87 -52.94
N GLN A 141 19.81 16.19 -52.79
CA GLN A 141 20.86 17.15 -53.09
C GLN A 141 21.83 17.41 -51.93
N GLY A 142 21.72 16.62 -50.86
CA GLY A 142 22.64 16.65 -49.72
C GLY A 142 22.40 17.82 -48.76
N PHE A 143 21.20 18.49 -48.79
CA PHE A 143 20.95 19.60 -47.89
C PHE A 143 20.65 19.05 -46.47
N PRO A 144 21.51 19.33 -45.45
CA PRO A 144 21.47 18.63 -44.19
C PRO A 144 20.16 18.80 -43.41
N ARG A 145 19.56 20.01 -43.46
CA ARG A 145 18.29 20.29 -42.79
C ARG A 145 17.13 19.53 -43.45
N ALA A 146 17.14 19.37 -44.78
CA ALA A 146 16.15 18.57 -45.48
C ALA A 146 16.29 17.08 -45.15
N GLN A 147 17.51 16.56 -45.07
CA GLN A 147 17.78 15.17 -44.65
C GLN A 147 17.27 14.93 -43.21
N PHE A 148 17.52 15.86 -42.29
CA PHE A 148 17.01 15.80 -40.93
C PHE A 148 15.48 15.76 -40.89
N LEU A 149 14.80 16.66 -41.63
CA LEU A 149 13.33 16.73 -41.65
C LEU A 149 12.72 15.49 -42.37
N LEU A 150 13.41 14.95 -43.35
CA LEU A 150 13.01 13.69 -43.97
C LEU A 150 13.11 12.51 -42.96
N GLY A 151 14.18 12.46 -42.17
CA GLY A 151 14.32 11.54 -41.07
C GLY A 151 13.16 11.66 -40.05
N GLU A 152 12.79 12.90 -39.69
CA GLU A 152 11.63 13.19 -38.83
C GLU A 152 10.30 12.69 -39.45
N ALA A 153 10.14 12.84 -40.79
CA ALA A 153 8.95 12.38 -41.48
C ALA A 153 8.83 10.84 -41.42
N TYR A 154 9.93 10.11 -41.65
CA TYR A 154 9.95 8.66 -41.47
C TYR A 154 9.73 8.22 -40.02
N ARG A 155 10.36 8.90 -39.06
CA ARG A 155 10.18 8.59 -37.63
C ARG A 155 8.72 8.74 -37.17
N ARG A 156 8.01 9.77 -37.67
CA ARG A 156 6.61 10.08 -37.28
C ARG A 156 5.56 9.42 -38.15
N GLY A 157 5.94 8.88 -39.31
CA GLY A 157 4.97 8.40 -40.30
C GLY A 157 4.20 9.54 -40.98
N SER A 158 4.83 10.73 -41.20
CA SER A 158 4.17 11.89 -41.76
C SER A 158 4.30 11.90 -43.28
N GLY A 159 3.23 11.51 -44.01
CA GLY A 159 3.21 11.37 -45.47
C GLY A 159 3.91 10.10 -45.99
N VAL A 160 4.40 9.25 -45.09
CA VAL A 160 5.08 7.99 -45.38
C VAL A 160 4.83 7.04 -44.23
N GLU A 161 4.93 5.72 -44.44
CA GLU A 161 4.87 4.76 -43.34
C GLU A 161 6.05 4.97 -42.38
N ALA A 162 5.81 4.87 -41.09
CA ALA A 162 6.86 5.05 -40.09
C ALA A 162 7.94 3.96 -40.23
N ASP A 163 9.18 4.37 -40.35
CA ASP A 163 10.35 3.50 -40.53
C ASP A 163 11.56 4.09 -39.78
N GLU A 164 11.84 3.52 -38.61
CA GLU A 164 12.97 3.96 -37.77
C GLU A 164 14.32 3.73 -38.42
N ALA A 165 14.45 2.69 -39.24
CA ALA A 165 15.71 2.38 -39.94
C ALA A 165 15.99 3.41 -41.05
N GLU A 166 14.97 3.79 -41.82
CA GLU A 166 15.11 4.87 -42.80
C GLU A 166 15.33 6.23 -42.12
N ALA A 167 14.63 6.52 -41.01
CA ALA A 167 14.87 7.73 -40.22
C ALA A 167 16.33 7.81 -39.76
N ALA A 168 16.86 6.76 -39.17
CA ALA A 168 18.24 6.68 -38.70
C ALA A 168 19.29 6.91 -39.83
N LYS A 169 19.05 6.38 -41.01
CA LYS A 169 19.92 6.60 -42.19
C LYS A 169 19.98 8.07 -42.59
N TRP A 170 18.82 8.73 -42.63
CA TRP A 170 18.75 10.15 -42.96
C TRP A 170 19.34 11.02 -41.86
N TYR A 171 19.12 10.71 -40.57
CA TYR A 171 19.83 11.39 -39.48
C TYR A 171 21.35 11.20 -39.58
N GLN A 172 21.81 9.97 -39.88
CA GLN A 172 23.23 9.71 -40.07
C GLN A 172 23.82 10.57 -41.19
N SER A 173 23.13 10.66 -42.34
CA SER A 173 23.58 11.49 -43.44
C SER A 173 23.71 12.96 -43.09
N ALA A 174 22.69 13.52 -42.41
CA ALA A 174 22.70 14.90 -41.95
C ALA A 174 23.74 15.16 -40.84
N ALA A 175 23.92 14.17 -39.93
CA ALA A 175 24.89 14.27 -38.84
C ALA A 175 26.34 14.30 -39.32
N TRP A 176 26.66 13.50 -40.31
CA TRP A 176 27.97 13.56 -41.00
C TRP A 176 28.25 14.88 -41.67
N LEU A 177 27.21 15.59 -42.15
CA LEU A 177 27.32 16.94 -42.70
C LEU A 177 27.34 18.02 -41.59
N GLY A 178 27.41 17.60 -40.34
CA GLY A 178 27.54 18.48 -39.19
C GLY A 178 26.24 19.11 -38.68
N TYR A 179 25.06 18.64 -39.10
CA TYR A 179 23.81 19.22 -38.65
C TYR A 179 23.51 18.83 -37.17
N PRO A 180 23.51 19.77 -36.21
CA PRO A 180 23.46 19.47 -34.78
C PRO A 180 22.18 18.75 -34.34
N GLY A 181 21.04 19.10 -34.94
CA GLY A 181 19.79 18.41 -34.67
C GLY A 181 19.84 16.91 -35.03
N ALA A 182 20.42 16.61 -36.22
CA ALA A 182 20.57 15.23 -36.66
C ALA A 182 21.60 14.44 -35.82
N GLN A 183 22.68 15.11 -35.40
CA GLN A 183 23.64 14.49 -34.47
C GLN A 183 22.98 14.09 -33.16
N THR A 184 22.08 14.93 -32.64
CA THR A 184 21.30 14.59 -31.44
C THR A 184 20.35 13.43 -31.68
N GLU A 185 19.58 13.44 -32.77
CA GLU A 185 18.63 12.34 -33.05
C GLU A 185 19.33 11.03 -33.41
N LEU A 186 20.47 11.08 -34.14
CA LEU A 186 21.29 9.89 -34.36
C LEU A 186 21.84 9.34 -33.04
N GLY A 187 22.30 10.21 -32.15
CA GLY A 187 22.70 9.82 -30.79
C GLY A 187 21.57 9.08 -30.07
N ARG A 188 20.32 9.56 -30.19
CA ARG A 188 19.13 8.89 -29.61
C ARG A 188 18.84 7.55 -30.28
N CYS A 189 18.93 7.45 -31.59
CA CYS A 189 18.79 6.18 -32.31
C CYS A 189 19.78 5.14 -31.79
N LEU A 190 21.04 5.52 -31.60
CA LEU A 190 22.09 4.65 -31.06
C LEU A 190 21.91 4.36 -29.57
N GLU A 191 21.37 5.30 -28.80
CA GLU A 191 21.10 5.11 -27.35
C GLU A 191 20.01 4.06 -27.09
N PHE A 192 18.96 4.02 -27.92
CA PHE A 192 17.80 3.16 -27.71
C PHE A 192 17.69 2.00 -28.72
N GLY A 193 18.63 1.87 -29.66
CA GLY A 193 18.57 0.85 -30.70
C GLY A 193 17.45 1.09 -31.72
N ALA A 194 16.99 2.37 -31.89
CA ALA A 194 15.88 2.71 -32.75
C ALA A 194 16.35 2.76 -34.22
N GLY A 195 16.01 1.72 -35.01
CA GLY A 195 16.41 1.58 -36.43
C GLY A 195 17.89 1.30 -36.68
N VAL A 196 18.70 1.22 -35.64
CA VAL A 196 20.14 0.86 -35.67
C VAL A 196 20.45 0.03 -34.42
N GLU A 197 21.57 -0.69 -34.44
CA GLU A 197 22.06 -1.41 -33.26
C GLU A 197 22.45 -0.40 -32.16
N GLU A 198 22.14 -0.75 -30.90
CA GLU A 198 22.49 0.08 -29.73
C GLU A 198 24.02 0.21 -29.63
N ASP A 199 24.50 1.45 -29.56
CA ASP A 199 25.90 1.78 -29.33
C ASP A 199 26.02 3.05 -28.49
N LEU A 200 26.12 2.86 -27.18
CA LEU A 200 26.15 3.96 -26.21
C LEU A 200 27.40 4.84 -26.34
N GLU A 201 28.55 4.27 -26.70
CA GLU A 201 29.78 5.05 -26.89
C GLU A 201 29.69 5.95 -28.12
N GLN A 202 29.09 5.48 -29.20
CA GLN A 202 28.83 6.29 -30.38
C GLN A 202 27.75 7.34 -30.11
N ALA A 203 26.71 7.01 -29.34
CA ALA A 203 25.69 7.96 -28.92
C ALA A 203 26.33 9.15 -28.20
N VAL A 204 27.23 8.89 -27.24
CA VAL A 204 27.97 9.95 -26.52
C VAL A 204 28.79 10.83 -27.46
N LYS A 205 29.47 10.24 -28.47
CA LYS A 205 30.25 11.02 -29.44
C LYS A 205 29.36 11.96 -30.26
N TRP A 206 28.20 11.49 -30.72
CA TRP A 206 27.27 12.32 -31.48
C TRP A 206 26.62 13.40 -30.62
N TYR A 207 26.25 13.09 -29.36
CA TYR A 207 25.76 14.11 -28.43
C TYR A 207 26.84 15.16 -28.13
N SER A 208 28.11 14.74 -27.96
CA SER A 208 29.22 15.66 -27.76
C SER A 208 29.39 16.58 -28.97
N ALA A 209 29.36 16.05 -30.19
CA ALA A 209 29.47 16.82 -31.42
C ALA A 209 28.35 17.87 -31.55
N ALA A 210 27.11 17.50 -31.20
CA ALA A 210 25.98 18.42 -31.15
C ALA A 210 26.15 19.50 -30.07
N ALA A 211 26.59 19.07 -28.88
CA ALA A 211 26.79 19.95 -27.72
C ALA A 211 27.89 20.98 -27.94
N GLU A 212 28.99 20.63 -28.58
CA GLU A 212 30.09 21.53 -28.95
C GLU A 212 29.63 22.64 -29.93
N GLN A 213 28.67 22.32 -30.77
CA GLN A 213 28.05 23.31 -31.68
C GLN A 213 26.95 24.13 -30.98
N GLY A 214 26.79 23.97 -29.68
CA GLY A 214 25.81 24.74 -28.91
C GLY A 214 24.37 24.23 -29.00
N ASN A 215 24.14 23.00 -29.45
CA ASN A 215 22.80 22.41 -29.47
C ASN A 215 22.32 22.04 -28.07
N ALA A 216 21.33 22.76 -27.55
CA ALA A 216 20.84 22.57 -26.19
C ALA A 216 20.23 21.19 -25.93
N PRO A 217 19.42 20.58 -26.84
CA PRO A 217 19.01 19.18 -26.73
C PRO A 217 20.18 18.21 -26.61
N GLY A 218 21.22 18.35 -27.48
CA GLY A 218 22.42 17.52 -27.45
C GLY A 218 23.20 17.68 -26.13
N MET A 219 23.34 18.91 -25.61
CA MET A 219 23.93 19.15 -24.30
C MET A 219 23.16 18.47 -23.18
N CYS A 220 21.83 18.52 -23.21
CA CYS A 220 20.98 17.86 -22.22
C CYS A 220 21.10 16.33 -22.28
N CYS A 221 21.13 15.73 -23.48
CA CYS A 221 21.35 14.31 -23.65
C CYS A 221 22.74 13.89 -23.17
N LEU A 222 23.78 14.65 -23.50
CA LEU A 222 25.14 14.38 -23.02
C LEU A 222 25.22 14.44 -21.50
N GLY A 223 24.57 15.44 -20.88
CA GLY A 223 24.45 15.52 -19.42
C GLY A 223 23.81 14.26 -18.82
N PHE A 224 22.76 13.74 -19.46
CA PHE A 224 22.09 12.52 -19.02
C PHE A 224 22.98 11.26 -19.18
N MET A 225 23.80 11.18 -20.20
CA MET A 225 24.78 10.09 -20.34
C MET A 225 25.80 10.10 -19.20
N TYR A 226 26.30 11.27 -18.82
CA TYR A 226 27.18 11.41 -17.62
C TYR A 226 26.47 11.12 -16.31
N GLU A 227 25.20 11.55 -16.16
CA GLU A 227 24.37 11.24 -14.98
C GLU A 227 24.20 9.74 -14.79
N SER A 228 23.88 9.02 -15.86
CA SER A 228 23.55 7.59 -15.81
C SER A 228 24.78 6.66 -15.94
N GLY A 229 25.93 7.18 -16.37
CA GLY A 229 27.12 6.37 -16.65
C GLY A 229 26.95 5.46 -17.89
N ARG A 230 26.05 5.83 -18.83
CA ARG A 230 25.80 5.04 -20.05
C ARG A 230 26.75 5.49 -21.16
N GLY A 231 27.60 4.57 -21.64
CA GLY A 231 28.58 4.85 -22.71
C GLY A 231 29.73 5.77 -22.28
N VAL A 232 29.77 6.23 -21.05
CA VAL A 232 30.79 7.10 -20.45
C VAL A 232 30.86 6.85 -18.96
N GLU A 233 31.98 7.15 -18.31
CA GLU A 233 32.10 7.06 -16.86
C GLU A 233 31.14 8.04 -16.17
N GLN A 234 30.40 7.57 -15.18
CA GLN A 234 29.42 8.40 -14.47
C GLN A 234 30.11 9.57 -13.76
N SER A 235 29.58 10.76 -14.01
CA SER A 235 30.05 11.97 -13.34
C SER A 235 28.92 12.99 -13.21
N TRP A 236 28.46 13.20 -11.99
CA TRP A 236 27.44 14.22 -11.70
C TRP A 236 27.93 15.64 -11.95
N GLU A 237 29.23 15.91 -11.74
CA GLU A 237 29.84 17.21 -12.00
C GLU A 237 29.78 17.56 -13.48
N GLU A 238 30.13 16.61 -14.36
CA GLU A 238 30.03 16.78 -15.81
C GLU A 238 28.57 16.91 -16.25
N ALA A 239 27.68 16.07 -15.69
CA ALA A 239 26.25 16.16 -15.99
C ALA A 239 25.71 17.55 -15.70
N VAL A 240 25.97 18.08 -14.50
CA VAL A 240 25.57 19.43 -14.09
C VAL A 240 26.18 20.51 -14.99
N ALA A 241 27.45 20.37 -15.38
CA ALA A 241 28.09 21.32 -16.28
C ALA A 241 27.38 21.41 -17.64
N TRP A 242 26.99 20.28 -18.20
CA TRP A 242 26.26 20.24 -19.47
C TRP A 242 24.80 20.68 -19.33
N TYR A 243 24.11 20.29 -18.25
CA TYR A 243 22.75 20.77 -17.97
C TYR A 243 22.73 22.30 -17.80
N ARG A 244 23.73 22.88 -17.13
CA ARG A 244 23.84 24.35 -16.97
C ARG A 244 23.99 25.03 -18.32
N LYS A 245 24.89 24.57 -19.19
CA LYS A 245 25.05 25.12 -20.55
C LYS A 245 23.76 25.07 -21.37
N ALA A 246 22.99 23.98 -21.24
CA ALA A 246 21.71 23.85 -21.93
C ALA A 246 20.62 24.72 -21.28
N ALA A 247 20.61 24.84 -19.95
CA ALA A 247 19.71 25.68 -19.18
C ALA A 247 19.95 27.20 -19.48
N ASP A 248 21.22 27.63 -19.62
CA ASP A 248 21.58 28.97 -19.99
C ASP A 248 21.03 29.36 -21.38
N LYS A 249 20.71 28.38 -22.23
CA LYS A 249 20.00 28.55 -23.50
C LYS A 249 18.48 28.47 -23.36
N GLY A 250 17.98 28.38 -22.16
CA GLY A 250 16.53 28.29 -21.86
C GLY A 250 15.92 26.94 -22.19
N TYR A 251 16.69 25.83 -22.30
CA TYR A 251 16.12 24.53 -22.64
C TYR A 251 15.36 23.91 -21.45
N PRO A 252 14.01 23.76 -21.53
CA PRO A 252 13.18 23.46 -20.34
C PRO A 252 13.53 22.12 -19.67
N ARG A 253 13.85 21.09 -20.44
CA ARG A 253 14.26 19.79 -19.91
C ARG A 253 15.57 19.89 -19.11
N ALA A 254 16.53 20.69 -19.58
CA ALA A 254 17.78 20.88 -18.87
C ALA A 254 17.60 21.72 -17.58
N LEU A 255 16.69 22.73 -17.62
CA LEU A 255 16.30 23.46 -16.41
C LEU A 255 15.77 22.52 -15.33
N CYS A 256 14.87 21.58 -15.69
CA CYS A 256 14.35 20.59 -14.76
C CYS A 256 15.42 19.62 -14.24
N ASN A 257 16.31 19.14 -15.11
CA ASN A 257 17.37 18.23 -14.70
C ASN A 257 18.38 18.92 -13.78
N LEU A 258 18.77 20.15 -14.10
CA LEU A 258 19.64 20.96 -13.24
C LEU A 258 18.97 21.28 -11.89
N ALA A 259 17.68 21.61 -11.90
CA ALA A 259 16.89 21.83 -10.69
C ALA A 259 16.86 20.58 -9.80
N TRP A 260 16.69 19.42 -10.41
CA TRP A 260 16.75 18.13 -9.70
C TRP A 260 18.12 17.91 -9.04
N CYS A 261 19.20 18.21 -9.74
CA CYS A 261 20.56 18.13 -9.18
C CYS A 261 20.71 19.05 -7.95
N TYR A 262 20.20 20.28 -8.00
CA TYR A 262 20.20 21.17 -6.85
C TYR A 262 19.29 20.69 -5.71
N GLU A 263 18.14 20.08 -6.01
CA GLU A 263 17.23 19.53 -5.00
C GLU A 263 17.86 18.38 -4.22
N HIS A 264 18.61 17.50 -4.90
CA HIS A 264 19.21 16.30 -4.29
C HIS A 264 20.66 16.52 -3.83
N GLY A 265 21.35 17.50 -4.38
CA GLY A 265 22.75 17.79 -4.07
C GLY A 265 23.72 16.88 -4.82
N GLU A 266 23.34 16.46 -6.03
CA GLU A 266 24.14 15.62 -6.92
C GLU A 266 24.97 16.48 -7.86
N GLY A 267 26.30 16.33 -7.83
CA GLY A 267 27.26 17.14 -8.61
C GLY A 267 27.30 18.64 -8.25
N VAL A 268 26.42 19.08 -7.35
CA VAL A 268 26.36 20.45 -6.82
C VAL A 268 25.96 20.45 -5.35
N LYS A 269 26.25 21.52 -4.64
CA LYS A 269 25.73 21.71 -3.29
C LYS A 269 24.21 21.85 -3.35
N ARG A 270 23.52 21.11 -2.49
CA ARG A 270 22.06 21.19 -2.39
C ARG A 270 21.58 22.62 -2.14
N ASP A 271 20.66 23.09 -2.97
CA ASP A 271 20.03 24.39 -2.87
C ASP A 271 18.59 24.35 -3.40
N PHE A 272 17.63 24.25 -2.49
CA PHE A 272 16.21 24.19 -2.84
C PHE A 272 15.69 25.51 -3.45
N THR A 273 16.30 26.64 -3.12
CA THR A 273 15.89 27.95 -3.65
C THR A 273 16.24 28.04 -5.13
N GLU A 274 17.46 27.62 -5.47
CA GLU A 274 17.89 27.58 -6.87
C GLU A 274 17.12 26.52 -7.65
N ALA A 275 16.82 25.36 -7.06
CA ALA A 275 15.98 24.34 -7.70
C ALA A 275 14.59 24.91 -8.06
N VAL A 276 13.94 25.62 -7.14
CA VAL A 276 12.64 26.26 -7.39
C VAL A 276 12.72 27.31 -8.49
N ARG A 277 13.76 28.16 -8.50
CA ARG A 277 13.97 29.16 -9.55
C ARG A 277 14.02 28.51 -10.93
N LEU A 278 14.76 27.44 -11.07
CA LEU A 278 14.91 26.71 -12.35
C LEU A 278 13.61 25.98 -12.75
N TYR A 279 12.91 25.36 -11.79
CA TYR A 279 11.58 24.77 -12.07
C TYR A 279 10.57 25.85 -12.48
N GLN A 280 10.60 27.03 -11.85
CA GLN A 280 9.75 28.15 -12.23
C GLN A 280 10.03 28.59 -13.66
N GLU A 281 11.32 28.75 -14.03
CA GLU A 281 11.72 29.14 -15.39
C GLU A 281 11.28 28.13 -16.45
N ALA A 282 11.31 26.82 -16.12
CA ALA A 282 10.77 25.78 -16.98
C ALA A 282 9.22 25.81 -17.05
N ALA A 283 8.57 26.04 -15.91
CA ALA A 283 7.11 26.13 -15.81
C ALA A 283 6.54 27.35 -16.53
N ASP A 284 7.25 28.47 -16.53
CA ASP A 284 6.88 29.70 -17.27
C ASP A 284 6.96 29.51 -18.79
N GLN A 285 7.75 28.54 -19.25
CA GLN A 285 7.80 28.08 -20.64
C GLN A 285 6.73 27.02 -20.94
N GLU A 286 5.73 26.88 -20.08
CA GLU A 286 4.64 25.92 -20.19
C GLU A 286 5.11 24.44 -20.26
N TYR A 287 6.32 24.15 -19.74
CA TYR A 287 6.84 22.78 -19.74
C TYR A 287 6.18 21.94 -18.63
N PRO A 288 5.40 20.88 -18.96
CA PRO A 288 4.56 20.15 -17.98
C PRO A 288 5.34 19.61 -16.79
N ARG A 289 6.50 19.01 -17.04
CA ARG A 289 7.35 18.47 -15.97
C ARG A 289 7.88 19.57 -15.03
N GLY A 290 8.17 20.78 -15.57
CA GLY A 290 8.54 21.95 -14.76
C GLY A 290 7.40 22.39 -13.85
N GLN A 291 6.19 22.41 -14.38
CA GLN A 291 4.96 22.73 -13.63
C GLN A 291 4.68 21.68 -12.54
N LEU A 292 4.81 20.39 -12.87
CA LEU A 292 4.70 19.30 -11.88
C LEU A 292 5.71 19.46 -10.75
N CYS A 293 7.01 19.60 -11.08
CA CYS A 293 8.06 19.71 -10.08
C CYS A 293 7.91 20.96 -9.20
N LEU A 294 7.50 22.08 -9.78
CA LEU A 294 7.20 23.29 -9.03
C LEU A 294 6.03 23.10 -8.08
N GLY A 295 4.96 22.41 -8.53
CA GLY A 295 3.84 22.00 -7.69
C GLY A 295 4.28 21.17 -6.49
N LEU A 296 5.17 20.19 -6.70
CA LEU A 296 5.76 19.36 -5.63
C LEU A 296 6.58 20.22 -4.64
N CYS A 297 7.29 21.25 -5.10
CA CYS A 297 8.01 22.16 -4.23
C CYS A 297 7.07 22.95 -3.31
N TYR A 298 5.97 23.47 -3.85
CA TYR A 298 4.94 24.16 -3.06
C TYR A 298 4.21 23.22 -2.10
N GLU A 299 3.87 22.01 -2.52
CA GLU A 299 3.21 21.02 -1.66
C GLU A 299 4.05 20.68 -0.44
N ARG A 300 5.36 20.48 -0.63
CA ARG A 300 6.30 20.03 0.41
C ARG A 300 6.99 21.16 1.16
N GLY A 301 6.85 22.42 0.73
CA GLY A 301 7.55 23.55 1.32
C GLY A 301 9.06 23.50 1.08
N ARG A 302 9.51 23.02 -0.08
CA ARG A 302 10.95 22.92 -0.42
C ARG A 302 11.41 24.13 -1.22
N GLY A 303 12.26 24.95 -0.63
CA GLY A 303 12.77 26.19 -1.25
C GLY A 303 11.75 27.34 -1.32
N VAL A 304 10.49 27.05 -1.06
CA VAL A 304 9.37 28.00 -0.94
C VAL A 304 8.51 27.61 0.26
N PRO A 305 7.76 28.54 0.87
CA PRO A 305 6.76 28.20 1.88
C PRO A 305 5.75 27.20 1.32
N ALA A 306 5.33 26.23 2.16
CA ALA A 306 4.32 25.27 1.74
C ALA A 306 3.00 25.97 1.42
N ASP A 307 2.49 25.75 0.22
CA ASP A 307 1.21 26.27 -0.27
C ASP A 307 0.54 25.25 -1.19
N LYS A 308 -0.41 24.51 -0.63
CA LYS A 308 -1.12 23.45 -1.36
C LYS A 308 -2.08 24.00 -2.43
N ALA A 309 -2.56 25.24 -2.28
CA ALA A 309 -3.39 25.88 -3.30
C ALA A 309 -2.55 26.25 -4.52
N ALA A 310 -1.35 26.80 -4.31
CA ALA A 310 -0.39 27.03 -5.38
C ALA A 310 0.03 25.71 -6.05
N ALA A 311 0.27 24.64 -5.26
CA ALA A 311 0.58 23.31 -5.79
C ALA A 311 -0.54 22.79 -6.70
N ALA A 312 -1.80 22.88 -6.27
CA ALA A 312 -2.96 22.47 -7.06
C ALA A 312 -3.06 23.24 -8.39
N ALA A 313 -2.77 24.54 -8.37
CA ALA A 313 -2.80 25.37 -9.57
C ALA A 313 -1.73 24.93 -10.60
N TRP A 314 -0.53 24.58 -10.13
CA TRP A 314 0.54 24.09 -10.99
C TRP A 314 0.29 22.67 -11.50
N TYR A 315 -0.20 21.75 -10.64
CA TYR A 315 -0.59 20.41 -11.06
C TYR A 315 -1.69 20.44 -12.12
N ARG A 316 -2.65 21.38 -12.00
CA ARG A 316 -3.70 21.55 -13.00
C ARG A 316 -3.14 21.93 -14.36
N LYS A 317 -2.22 22.90 -14.42
CA LYS A 317 -1.57 23.29 -15.66
C LYS A 317 -0.82 22.12 -16.32
N ALA A 318 -0.08 21.33 -15.54
CA ALA A 318 0.59 20.14 -16.05
C ALA A 318 -0.41 19.10 -16.56
N ALA A 319 -1.45 18.81 -15.78
CA ALA A 319 -2.48 17.83 -16.11
C ALA A 319 -3.34 18.21 -17.33
N GLU A 320 -3.60 19.50 -17.54
CA GLU A 320 -4.32 20.01 -18.73
C GLU A 320 -3.49 19.84 -20.01
N GLN A 321 -2.18 19.76 -19.90
CA GLN A 321 -1.27 19.44 -20.99
C GLN A 321 -1.01 17.93 -21.16
N GLY A 322 -1.67 17.08 -20.37
CA GLY A 322 -1.57 15.63 -20.47
C GLY A 322 -0.48 15.02 -19.59
N ASP A 323 0.04 15.73 -18.57
CA ASP A 323 0.94 15.15 -17.60
C ASP A 323 0.16 14.28 -16.61
N GLU A 324 0.37 12.97 -16.66
CA GLU A 324 -0.37 11.98 -15.89
C GLU A 324 -0.03 12.04 -14.38
N ASP A 325 1.22 12.34 -14.04
CA ASP A 325 1.64 12.53 -12.65
C ASP A 325 1.00 13.78 -12.06
N GLY A 326 0.93 14.87 -12.82
CA GLY A 326 0.23 16.09 -12.45
C GLY A 326 -1.26 15.85 -12.21
N ALA A 327 -1.89 15.09 -13.11
CA ALA A 327 -3.29 14.70 -12.95
C ALA A 327 -3.51 13.86 -11.69
N CYS A 328 -2.64 12.87 -11.43
CA CYS A 328 -2.73 12.05 -10.25
C CYS A 328 -2.51 12.83 -8.94
N CYS A 329 -1.55 13.76 -8.92
CA CYS A 329 -1.30 14.63 -7.77
C CYS A 329 -2.47 15.58 -7.51
N LEU A 330 -3.06 16.15 -8.56
CA LEU A 330 -4.24 17.01 -8.45
C LEU A 330 -5.45 16.23 -7.91
N GLY A 331 -5.68 15.01 -8.41
CA GLY A 331 -6.71 14.11 -7.89
C GLY A 331 -6.57 13.88 -6.40
N PHE A 332 -5.34 13.64 -5.91
CA PHE A 332 -5.07 13.47 -4.49
C PHE A 332 -5.39 14.72 -3.65
N LEU A 333 -5.12 15.92 -4.16
CA LEU A 333 -5.47 17.15 -3.46
C LEU A 333 -7.00 17.34 -3.37
N TYR A 334 -7.74 16.96 -4.41
CA TYR A 334 -9.21 16.96 -4.36
C TYR A 334 -9.77 15.89 -3.42
N GLU A 335 -9.16 14.70 -3.37
CA GLU A 335 -9.50 13.63 -2.41
C GLU A 335 -9.34 14.11 -0.96
N SER A 336 -8.21 14.74 -0.65
CA SER A 336 -7.87 15.18 0.70
C SER A 336 -8.51 16.51 1.12
N GLY A 337 -8.95 17.35 0.16
CA GLY A 337 -9.40 18.72 0.42
C GLY A 337 -8.25 19.67 0.78
N GLU A 338 -7.02 19.34 0.42
CA GLU A 338 -5.85 20.13 0.77
C GLU A 338 -5.52 21.16 -0.34
N GLY A 339 -5.70 22.43 -0.04
CA GLY A 339 -5.47 23.53 -0.99
C GLY A 339 -6.57 23.73 -2.03
N VAL A 340 -7.55 22.83 -2.09
CA VAL A 340 -8.76 22.89 -2.89
C VAL A 340 -9.95 22.43 -2.06
N GLU A 341 -11.17 22.77 -2.44
CA GLU A 341 -12.37 22.20 -1.83
C GLU A 341 -12.42 20.69 -2.13
N GLN A 342 -12.66 19.87 -1.11
CA GLN A 342 -12.73 18.43 -1.26
C GLN A 342 -13.85 18.02 -2.23
N SER A 343 -13.52 17.23 -3.24
CA SER A 343 -14.48 16.67 -4.18
C SER A 343 -13.99 15.35 -4.73
N TRP A 344 -14.70 14.30 -4.39
CA TRP A 344 -14.43 12.96 -4.91
C TRP A 344 -14.71 12.85 -6.41
N GLU A 345 -15.70 13.61 -6.93
CA GLU A 345 -16.02 13.64 -8.36
C GLU A 345 -14.84 14.20 -9.16
N GLU A 346 -14.28 15.32 -8.70
CA GLU A 346 -13.08 15.90 -9.31
C GLU A 346 -11.87 14.96 -9.16
N ALA A 347 -11.67 14.38 -7.98
CA ALA A 347 -10.58 13.42 -7.74
C ALA A 347 -10.65 12.25 -8.73
N ALA A 348 -11.81 11.61 -8.86
CA ALA A 348 -12.02 10.49 -9.78
C ALA A 348 -11.84 10.89 -11.24
N ALA A 349 -12.27 12.11 -11.63
CA ALA A 349 -12.09 12.61 -13.00
C ALA A 349 -10.61 12.81 -13.34
N TRP A 350 -9.81 13.34 -12.41
CA TRP A 350 -8.37 13.51 -12.62
C TRP A 350 -7.62 12.18 -12.56
N TYR A 351 -7.99 11.26 -11.66
CA TYR A 351 -7.45 9.90 -11.65
C TYR A 351 -7.74 9.15 -12.95
N ARG A 352 -8.92 9.38 -13.55
CA ARG A 352 -9.27 8.80 -14.87
C ARG A 352 -8.34 9.31 -15.96
N LYS A 353 -8.08 10.62 -16.02
CA LYS A 353 -7.11 11.17 -16.98
C LYS A 353 -5.72 10.56 -16.82
N ALA A 354 -5.25 10.44 -15.57
CA ALA A 354 -3.97 9.80 -15.27
C ALA A 354 -3.97 8.31 -15.68
N ALA A 355 -5.05 7.59 -15.43
CA ALA A 355 -5.21 6.17 -15.76
C ALA A 355 -5.28 5.93 -17.28
N GLU A 356 -6.03 6.77 -17.99
CA GLU A 356 -6.15 6.74 -19.46
C GLU A 356 -4.82 7.11 -20.15
N GLY A 357 -4.03 7.99 -19.53
CA GLY A 357 -2.66 8.31 -19.94
C GLY A 357 -1.67 7.17 -19.70
N GLY A 358 -2.06 6.13 -18.96
CA GLY A 358 -1.24 4.93 -18.75
C GLY A 358 -0.54 4.87 -17.40
N LEU A 359 -0.77 5.81 -16.48
CA LEU A 359 -0.12 5.83 -15.16
C LEU A 359 -0.70 4.76 -14.21
N PRO A 360 0.07 3.73 -13.78
CA PRO A 360 -0.44 2.68 -12.90
C PRO A 360 -1.00 3.21 -11.57
N ARG A 361 -0.37 4.24 -11.01
CA ARG A 361 -0.85 4.88 -9.77
C ARG A 361 -2.23 5.52 -9.97
N GLY A 362 -2.47 6.15 -11.11
CA GLY A 362 -3.77 6.70 -11.50
C GLY A 362 -4.82 5.59 -11.66
N MET A 363 -4.45 4.47 -12.31
CA MET A 363 -5.31 3.29 -12.46
C MET A 363 -5.72 2.72 -11.10
N CYS A 364 -4.77 2.55 -10.18
CA CYS A 364 -5.07 2.04 -8.83
C CYS A 364 -5.97 2.99 -8.03
N ASN A 365 -5.76 4.31 -8.12
CA ASN A 365 -6.58 5.29 -7.42
C ASN A 365 -8.01 5.33 -8.00
N LEU A 366 -8.15 5.29 -9.33
CA LEU A 366 -9.45 5.21 -9.99
C LEU A 366 -10.19 3.91 -9.63
N ALA A 367 -9.47 2.78 -9.61
CA ALA A 367 -10.01 1.49 -9.20
C ALA A 367 -10.54 1.54 -7.76
N TRP A 368 -9.81 2.20 -6.86
CA TRP A 368 -10.22 2.42 -5.49
C TRP A 368 -11.52 3.26 -5.40
N CYS A 369 -11.64 4.32 -6.23
CA CYS A 369 -12.86 5.11 -6.33
C CYS A 369 -14.07 4.23 -6.73
N TYR A 370 -13.92 3.36 -7.72
CA TYR A 370 -14.96 2.42 -8.11
C TYR A 370 -15.27 1.37 -7.05
N GLU A 371 -14.27 0.89 -6.29
CA GLU A 371 -14.47 -0.09 -5.21
C GLU A 371 -15.35 0.48 -4.10
N HIS A 372 -15.18 1.76 -3.76
CA HIS A 372 -15.85 2.40 -2.64
C HIS A 372 -17.06 3.28 -3.04
N GLY A 373 -17.23 3.58 -4.33
CA GLY A 373 -18.29 4.48 -4.82
C GLY A 373 -18.00 5.95 -4.52
N GLU A 374 -16.71 6.33 -4.43
CA GLU A 374 -16.31 7.70 -4.14
C GLU A 374 -16.08 8.47 -5.44
N GLY A 375 -16.93 9.48 -5.69
CA GLY A 375 -16.90 10.33 -6.89
C GLY A 375 -17.34 9.64 -8.19
N VAL A 376 -17.67 8.35 -8.13
CA VAL A 376 -18.20 7.54 -9.22
C VAL A 376 -19.24 6.56 -8.67
N GLU A 377 -20.13 6.05 -9.52
CA GLU A 377 -21.00 4.95 -9.13
C GLU A 377 -20.17 3.71 -8.78
N GLN A 378 -20.46 3.11 -7.63
CA GLN A 378 -19.74 1.93 -7.16
C GLN A 378 -19.86 0.78 -8.16
N SER A 379 -18.74 0.26 -8.61
CA SER A 379 -18.66 -0.87 -9.54
C SER A 379 -17.43 -1.71 -9.24
N PRO A 380 -17.62 -2.85 -8.56
CA PRO A 380 -16.52 -3.79 -8.32
C PRO A 380 -15.89 -4.33 -9.61
N GLU A 381 -16.67 -4.45 -10.69
CA GLU A 381 -16.20 -4.92 -12.01
C GLU A 381 -15.25 -3.91 -12.66
N GLU A 382 -15.62 -2.61 -12.65
CA GLU A 382 -14.74 -1.55 -13.15
C GLU A 382 -13.48 -1.42 -12.27
N SER A 383 -13.62 -1.54 -10.94
CA SER A 383 -12.50 -1.56 -10.03
C SER A 383 -11.51 -2.67 -10.38
N PHE A 384 -12.00 -3.90 -10.55
CA PHE A 384 -11.18 -5.04 -10.96
C PHE A 384 -10.47 -4.79 -12.29
N LEU A 385 -11.17 -4.25 -13.29
CA LEU A 385 -10.61 -3.97 -14.62
C LEU A 385 -9.44 -2.98 -14.55
N TRP A 386 -9.57 -1.91 -13.76
CA TRP A 386 -8.50 -0.93 -13.62
C TRP A 386 -7.33 -1.44 -12.80
N TYR A 387 -7.58 -2.22 -11.73
CA TYR A 387 -6.49 -2.91 -11.02
C TYR A 387 -5.76 -3.91 -11.92
N GLN A 388 -6.50 -4.63 -12.80
CA GLN A 388 -5.89 -5.54 -13.76
C GLN A 388 -4.96 -4.81 -14.74
N LYS A 389 -5.39 -3.66 -15.28
CA LYS A 389 -4.55 -2.84 -16.17
C LYS A 389 -3.27 -2.37 -15.48
N ALA A 390 -3.34 -1.97 -14.20
CA ALA A 390 -2.16 -1.62 -13.42
C ALA A 390 -1.26 -2.83 -13.16
N ALA A 391 -1.85 -3.98 -12.87
CA ALA A 391 -1.15 -5.25 -12.66
C ALA A 391 -0.44 -5.74 -13.92
N ASP A 392 -1.03 -5.56 -15.10
CA ASP A 392 -0.43 -5.92 -16.39
C ASP A 392 0.82 -5.10 -16.68
N GLN A 393 0.95 -3.92 -16.09
CA GLN A 393 2.18 -3.11 -16.11
C GLN A 393 3.15 -3.45 -14.97
N GLY A 394 2.83 -4.45 -14.15
CA GLY A 394 3.68 -4.90 -13.05
C GLY A 394 3.59 -4.02 -11.79
N ASP A 395 2.59 -3.13 -11.67
CA ASP A 395 2.42 -2.32 -10.45
C ASP A 395 2.10 -3.19 -9.23
N PRO A 396 2.90 -3.12 -8.15
CA PRO A 396 2.72 -4.00 -6.99
C PRO A 396 1.36 -3.84 -6.28
N ARG A 397 0.76 -2.64 -6.32
CA ARG A 397 -0.56 -2.38 -5.73
C ARG A 397 -1.66 -2.97 -6.61
N GLY A 398 -1.53 -2.80 -7.94
CA GLY A 398 -2.42 -3.43 -8.91
C GLY A 398 -2.41 -4.95 -8.78
N LEU A 399 -1.22 -5.57 -8.77
CA LEU A 399 -1.04 -7.01 -8.57
C LEU A 399 -1.67 -7.50 -7.26
N PHE A 400 -1.46 -6.78 -6.15
CA PHE A 400 -2.03 -7.11 -4.85
C PHE A 400 -3.55 -6.98 -4.84
N SER A 401 -4.10 -5.93 -5.44
CA SER A 401 -5.54 -5.69 -5.49
C SER A 401 -6.27 -6.73 -6.34
N VAL A 402 -5.67 -7.16 -7.46
CA VAL A 402 -6.18 -8.28 -8.27
C VAL A 402 -6.19 -9.59 -7.46
N ALA A 403 -5.14 -9.86 -6.69
CA ALA A 403 -5.08 -11.02 -5.80
C ALA A 403 -6.24 -11.00 -4.80
N ARG A 404 -6.48 -9.86 -4.12
CA ARG A 404 -7.60 -9.68 -3.21
C ARG A 404 -8.96 -9.82 -3.90
N ALA A 405 -9.08 -9.32 -5.13
CA ALA A 405 -10.32 -9.44 -5.90
C ALA A 405 -10.69 -10.91 -6.14
N TYR A 406 -9.73 -11.76 -6.49
CA TYR A 406 -9.94 -13.21 -6.60
C TYR A 406 -10.17 -13.89 -5.25
N ASP A 407 -9.49 -13.44 -4.18
CA ASP A 407 -9.61 -14.00 -2.84
C ASP A 407 -11.01 -13.79 -2.24
N TYR A 408 -11.57 -12.58 -2.41
CA TYR A 408 -12.86 -12.22 -1.85
C TYR A 408 -14.04 -12.23 -2.84
N GLY A 409 -13.78 -12.46 -4.13
CA GLY A 409 -14.82 -12.41 -5.18
C GLY A 409 -15.31 -10.99 -5.45
N ILE A 410 -14.43 -9.99 -5.49
CA ILE A 410 -14.77 -8.57 -5.71
C ILE A 410 -14.63 -8.26 -7.21
N GLY A 411 -15.75 -8.03 -7.88
CA GLY A 411 -15.77 -7.73 -9.33
C GLY A 411 -15.38 -8.90 -10.24
N VAL A 412 -15.06 -10.05 -9.66
CA VAL A 412 -14.68 -11.29 -10.35
C VAL A 412 -15.14 -12.49 -9.51
N ALA A 413 -15.36 -13.64 -10.12
CA ALA A 413 -15.67 -14.85 -9.38
C ALA A 413 -14.51 -15.22 -8.44
N GLN A 414 -14.84 -15.59 -7.20
CA GLN A 414 -13.84 -16.01 -6.23
C GLN A 414 -13.07 -17.22 -6.74
N ASP A 415 -11.75 -17.12 -6.73
CA ASP A 415 -10.83 -18.22 -7.04
C ASP A 415 -9.54 -18.10 -6.19
N ILE A 416 -9.49 -18.90 -5.14
CA ILE A 416 -8.38 -18.88 -4.18
C ILE A 416 -7.06 -19.33 -4.83
N GLY A 417 -7.13 -20.20 -5.86
CA GLY A 417 -5.94 -20.64 -6.61
C GLY A 417 -5.34 -19.51 -7.43
N GLU A 418 -6.19 -18.76 -8.14
CA GLU A 418 -5.75 -17.55 -8.85
C GLU A 418 -5.29 -16.47 -7.86
N ALA A 419 -5.99 -16.25 -6.74
CA ALA A 419 -5.56 -15.32 -5.70
C ALA A 419 -4.11 -15.59 -5.24
N ALA A 420 -3.80 -16.84 -4.92
CA ALA A 420 -2.44 -17.24 -4.51
C ALA A 420 -1.38 -16.97 -5.59
N ARG A 421 -1.72 -17.17 -6.87
CA ARG A 421 -0.81 -16.86 -8.00
C ARG A 421 -0.54 -15.37 -8.12
N TRP A 422 -1.57 -14.55 -7.97
CA TRP A 422 -1.43 -13.10 -8.03
C TRP A 422 -0.73 -12.54 -6.79
N TYR A 423 -0.98 -13.11 -5.58
CA TYR A 423 -0.19 -12.79 -4.39
C TYR A 423 1.30 -13.11 -4.59
N GLN A 424 1.63 -14.23 -5.26
CA GLN A 424 3.02 -14.55 -5.60
C GLN A 424 3.64 -13.49 -6.53
N LYS A 425 2.95 -13.12 -7.62
CA LYS A 425 3.45 -12.07 -8.53
C LYS A 425 3.66 -10.74 -7.80
N ALA A 426 2.71 -10.35 -6.94
CA ALA A 426 2.83 -9.13 -6.16
C ALA A 426 3.99 -9.19 -5.14
N ALA A 427 4.21 -10.35 -4.52
CA ALA A 427 5.32 -10.57 -3.59
C ALA A 427 6.68 -10.52 -4.30
N ASP A 428 6.75 -11.04 -5.54
CA ASP A 428 7.94 -10.97 -6.38
C ASP A 428 8.21 -9.53 -6.85
N ALA A 429 7.15 -8.75 -7.08
CA ALA A 429 7.22 -7.32 -7.36
C ALA A 429 7.49 -6.45 -6.11
N GLY A 430 7.73 -7.06 -4.94
CA GLY A 430 8.12 -6.35 -3.72
C GLY A 430 6.97 -5.84 -2.86
N SER A 431 5.75 -6.36 -3.01
CA SER A 431 4.63 -6.02 -2.15
C SER A 431 4.70 -6.75 -0.81
N ALA A 432 5.01 -6.04 0.26
CA ALA A 432 5.05 -6.61 1.60
C ALA A 432 3.67 -7.12 2.09
N PRO A 433 2.54 -6.45 1.85
CA PRO A 433 1.22 -7.01 2.14
C PRO A 433 0.95 -8.33 1.41
N ALA A 434 1.23 -8.37 0.09
CA ALA A 434 1.05 -9.60 -0.69
C ALA A 434 1.93 -10.75 -0.19
N THR A 435 3.17 -10.46 0.20
CA THR A 435 4.08 -11.45 0.78
C THR A 435 3.51 -12.03 2.08
N CYS A 436 2.88 -11.19 2.91
CA CYS A 436 2.21 -11.63 4.13
C CYS A 436 0.99 -12.51 3.80
N ASP A 437 0.11 -12.08 2.87
CA ASP A 437 -1.12 -12.80 2.57
C ASP A 437 -0.83 -14.12 1.84
N LEU A 438 0.20 -14.17 1.01
CA LEU A 438 0.71 -15.43 0.47
C LEU A 438 1.19 -16.39 1.57
N GLY A 439 1.82 -15.85 2.62
CA GLY A 439 2.16 -16.61 3.83
C GLY A 439 0.93 -17.19 4.49
N VAL A 440 -0.20 -16.46 4.56
CA VAL A 440 -1.47 -16.95 5.06
C VAL A 440 -2.02 -18.09 4.18
N CYS A 441 -1.91 -17.95 2.85
CA CYS A 441 -2.30 -19.02 1.93
C CYS A 441 -1.54 -20.33 2.22
N TYR A 442 -0.21 -20.27 2.42
CA TYR A 442 0.59 -21.44 2.77
C TYR A 442 0.30 -21.96 4.18
N GLU A 443 0.03 -21.07 5.17
CA GLU A 443 -0.34 -21.50 6.53
C GLU A 443 -1.63 -22.30 6.53
N ARG A 444 -2.63 -21.90 5.73
CA ARG A 444 -3.94 -22.53 5.70
C ARG A 444 -4.09 -23.63 4.66
N GLY A 445 -3.24 -23.67 3.65
CA GLY A 445 -3.39 -24.53 2.47
C GLY A 445 -4.49 -24.06 1.54
N GLU A 446 -4.71 -22.76 1.44
CA GLU A 446 -5.72 -22.11 0.60
C GLU A 446 -5.08 -21.70 -0.73
N GLY A 447 -5.51 -22.32 -1.84
CA GLY A 447 -4.97 -22.08 -3.20
C GLY A 447 -3.57 -22.68 -3.45
N VAL A 448 -2.89 -23.12 -2.40
CA VAL A 448 -1.56 -23.74 -2.44
C VAL A 448 -1.50 -24.88 -1.43
N PRO A 449 -0.64 -25.90 -1.61
CA PRO A 449 -0.43 -26.93 -0.59
C PRO A 449 0.07 -26.31 0.72
N GLN A 450 -0.53 -26.74 1.85
CA GLN A 450 -0.14 -26.25 3.18
C GLN A 450 1.35 -26.48 3.45
N SER A 451 2.06 -25.44 3.89
CA SER A 451 3.43 -25.53 4.40
C SER A 451 3.71 -24.42 5.41
N PHE A 452 3.89 -24.78 6.65
CA PHE A 452 4.24 -23.85 7.71
C PHE A 452 5.65 -23.28 7.53
N GLU A 453 6.58 -24.04 6.96
CA GLU A 453 7.95 -23.60 6.68
C GLU A 453 7.95 -22.47 5.65
N LYS A 454 7.19 -22.63 4.54
CA LYS A 454 7.04 -21.55 3.54
C LYS A 454 6.30 -20.34 4.10
N ALA A 455 5.27 -20.58 4.93
CA ALA A 455 4.57 -19.49 5.61
C ALA A 455 5.54 -18.67 6.48
N VAL A 456 6.40 -19.32 7.26
CA VAL A 456 7.43 -18.66 8.07
C VAL A 456 8.42 -17.86 7.22
N GLU A 457 8.90 -18.42 6.10
CA GLU A 457 9.79 -17.72 5.16
C GLU A 457 9.16 -16.43 4.64
N LEU A 458 7.91 -16.52 4.17
CA LEU A 458 7.16 -15.38 3.64
C LEU A 458 6.84 -14.35 4.71
N TYR A 459 6.41 -14.78 5.90
CA TYR A 459 6.18 -13.87 7.02
C TYR A 459 7.47 -13.17 7.44
N ARG A 460 8.63 -13.84 7.41
CA ARG A 460 9.93 -13.23 7.69
C ARG A 460 10.27 -12.18 6.65
N LYS A 461 10.14 -12.49 5.36
CA LYS A 461 10.35 -11.54 4.27
C LYS A 461 9.44 -10.31 4.43
N ALA A 462 8.14 -10.51 4.68
CA ALA A 462 7.21 -9.41 4.92
C ALA A 462 7.57 -8.60 6.18
N ALA A 463 7.98 -9.27 7.26
CA ALA A 463 8.37 -8.63 8.51
C ALA A 463 9.64 -7.78 8.37
N GLU A 464 10.63 -8.24 7.63
CA GLU A 464 11.86 -7.52 7.30
C GLU A 464 11.58 -6.29 6.40
N MET A 465 10.58 -6.37 5.53
CA MET A 465 10.06 -5.24 4.76
C MET A 465 9.22 -4.26 5.60
N GLY A 466 9.10 -4.50 6.91
CA GLY A 466 8.37 -3.63 7.83
C GLY A 466 6.86 -3.87 7.90
N ASN A 467 6.32 -4.93 7.30
CA ASN A 467 4.89 -5.23 7.34
C ASN A 467 4.43 -5.66 8.74
N ALA A 468 3.62 -4.84 9.41
CA ALA A 468 3.18 -5.11 10.78
C ALA A 468 2.33 -6.39 10.92
N PRO A 469 1.37 -6.71 10.04
CA PRO A 469 0.71 -8.03 10.03
C PRO A 469 1.70 -9.19 9.88
N GLY A 470 2.67 -9.09 8.96
CA GLY A 470 3.71 -10.10 8.76
C GLY A 470 4.56 -10.32 10.01
N GLN A 471 4.96 -9.24 10.70
CA GLN A 471 5.66 -9.31 11.98
C GLN A 471 4.82 -10.01 13.05
N CYS A 472 3.52 -9.69 13.14
CA CYS A 472 2.62 -10.34 14.09
C CYS A 472 2.45 -11.83 13.79
N ASN A 473 2.28 -12.21 12.53
CA ASN A 473 2.13 -13.61 12.12
C ASN A 473 3.44 -14.38 12.34
N LEU A 474 4.60 -13.81 12.04
CA LEU A 474 5.89 -14.43 12.34
C LEU A 474 6.07 -14.65 13.85
N GLY A 475 5.70 -13.68 14.67
CA GLY A 475 5.66 -13.82 16.13
C GLY A 475 4.80 -15.00 16.58
N PHE A 476 3.63 -15.17 15.95
CA PHE A 476 2.74 -16.31 16.23
C PHE A 476 3.34 -17.66 15.80
N MET A 477 4.05 -17.70 14.68
CA MET A 477 4.74 -18.94 14.27
C MET A 477 5.81 -19.33 15.28
N TYR A 478 6.60 -18.38 15.80
CA TYR A 478 7.55 -18.64 16.89
C TYR A 478 6.88 -19.03 18.20
N GLU A 479 5.74 -18.39 18.55
CA GLU A 479 4.95 -18.75 19.74
C GLU A 479 4.47 -20.21 19.68
N SER A 480 3.96 -20.62 18.52
CA SER A 480 3.32 -21.92 18.33
C SER A 480 4.31 -23.06 17.98
N GLY A 481 5.52 -22.73 17.52
CA GLY A 481 6.48 -23.70 17.00
C GLY A 481 6.07 -24.33 15.68
N ARG A 482 5.26 -23.64 14.86
CA ARG A 482 4.79 -24.14 13.56
C ARG A 482 5.75 -23.72 12.47
N GLY A 483 6.35 -24.65 11.76
CA GLY A 483 7.30 -24.39 10.67
C GLY A 483 8.63 -23.75 11.11
N VAL A 484 8.80 -23.55 12.42
CA VAL A 484 10.01 -22.99 13.04
C VAL A 484 10.12 -23.51 14.48
N GLU A 485 11.32 -23.59 15.02
CA GLU A 485 11.52 -23.93 16.43
C GLU A 485 10.84 -22.91 17.34
N GLN A 486 10.10 -23.38 18.35
CA GLN A 486 9.39 -22.51 19.29
C GLN A 486 10.36 -21.63 20.06
N SER A 487 10.12 -20.33 20.02
CA SER A 487 10.89 -19.35 20.82
C SER A 487 10.01 -18.18 21.23
N TRP A 488 9.77 -18.07 22.52
CA TRP A 488 9.02 -16.98 23.10
C TRP A 488 9.76 -15.63 23.00
N GLU A 489 11.09 -15.65 23.05
CA GLU A 489 11.94 -14.46 22.91
C GLU A 489 11.80 -13.86 21.52
N GLU A 490 11.88 -14.69 20.47
CA GLU A 490 11.66 -14.23 19.10
C GLU A 490 10.20 -13.79 18.88
N ALA A 491 9.23 -14.52 19.47
CA ALA A 491 7.83 -14.10 19.39
C ALA A 491 7.62 -12.70 19.98
N VAL A 492 8.15 -12.43 21.17
CA VAL A 492 8.06 -11.10 21.81
C VAL A 492 8.76 -10.03 21.00
N LYS A 493 9.92 -10.29 20.40
CA LYS A 493 10.63 -9.36 19.53
C LYS A 493 9.76 -8.92 18.35
N TRP A 494 9.16 -9.86 17.63
CA TRP A 494 8.33 -9.59 16.48
C TRP A 494 6.98 -8.96 16.85
N TYR A 495 6.35 -9.41 17.95
CA TYR A 495 5.16 -8.74 18.49
C TYR A 495 5.46 -7.29 18.89
N SER A 496 6.64 -7.03 19.49
CA SER A 496 7.04 -5.68 19.86
C SER A 496 7.21 -4.77 18.65
N ALA A 497 7.87 -5.25 17.59
CA ALA A 497 8.04 -4.51 16.34
C ALA A 497 6.69 -4.15 15.71
N SER A 498 5.77 -5.12 15.62
CA SER A 498 4.43 -4.93 15.09
C SER A 498 3.58 -3.99 15.94
N ALA A 499 3.64 -4.15 17.28
CA ALA A 499 2.89 -3.31 18.23
C ALA A 499 3.36 -1.86 18.24
N GLN A 500 4.66 -1.60 18.03
CA GLN A 500 5.21 -0.25 17.88
C GLN A 500 4.68 0.47 16.64
N GLN A 501 4.39 -0.25 15.58
CA GLN A 501 3.74 0.27 14.37
C GLN A 501 2.23 0.50 14.55
N GLY A 502 1.68 0.15 15.71
CA GLY A 502 0.27 0.36 15.97
C GLY A 502 -0.64 -0.82 15.64
N PHE A 503 -0.14 -2.02 15.34
CA PHE A 503 -0.98 -3.14 14.98
C PHE A 503 -1.70 -3.75 16.21
N PRO A 504 -3.05 -3.66 16.32
CA PRO A 504 -3.76 -3.96 17.57
C PRO A 504 -3.64 -5.41 18.03
N ARG A 505 -3.67 -6.37 17.10
CA ARG A 505 -3.52 -7.80 17.40
C ARG A 505 -2.16 -8.08 18.03
N ALA A 506 -1.09 -7.45 17.54
CA ALA A 506 0.24 -7.61 18.11
C ALA A 506 0.35 -6.98 19.50
N MET A 507 -0.31 -5.83 19.72
CA MET A 507 -0.39 -5.22 21.06
C MET A 507 -1.03 -6.18 22.07
N CYS A 508 -2.11 -6.87 21.71
CA CYS A 508 -2.76 -7.85 22.55
C CYS A 508 -1.86 -9.07 22.83
N ASN A 509 -1.13 -9.55 21.82
CA ASN A 509 -0.21 -10.67 21.98
C ASN A 509 0.97 -10.31 22.87
N LEU A 510 1.56 -9.12 22.65
CA LEU A 510 2.65 -8.61 23.49
C LEU A 510 2.20 -8.39 24.94
N ALA A 511 1.00 -7.82 25.12
CA ALA A 511 0.41 -7.65 26.45
C ALA A 511 0.25 -8.98 27.16
N TRP A 512 -0.20 -10.01 26.45
CA TRP A 512 -0.33 -11.35 26.99
C TRP A 512 1.02 -11.96 27.38
N CYS A 513 2.06 -11.75 26.59
CA CYS A 513 3.43 -12.15 26.94
C CYS A 513 3.88 -11.48 28.26
N TYR A 514 3.62 -10.18 28.44
CA TYR A 514 3.91 -9.51 29.71
C TYR A 514 3.04 -9.97 30.87
N GLU A 515 1.78 -10.37 30.64
CA GLU A 515 0.90 -10.89 31.68
C GLU A 515 1.35 -12.27 32.18
N THR A 516 1.80 -13.12 31.27
CA THR A 516 2.19 -14.51 31.58
C THR A 516 3.67 -14.67 31.96
N GLY A 517 4.53 -13.80 31.44
CA GLY A 517 5.98 -13.90 31.56
C GLY A 517 6.62 -14.80 30.52
N ASN A 518 5.95 -15.06 29.38
CA ASN A 518 6.47 -15.87 28.30
C ASN A 518 7.41 -15.03 27.42
N GLY A 519 8.68 -15.42 27.30
CA GLY A 519 9.72 -14.74 26.51
C GLY A 519 10.11 -13.35 27.00
N VAL A 520 9.54 -12.90 28.11
CA VAL A 520 9.81 -11.60 28.72
C VAL A 520 9.49 -11.66 30.21
N GLU A 521 10.19 -10.83 31.00
CA GLU A 521 9.87 -10.72 32.43
C GLU A 521 8.42 -10.29 32.64
N ARG A 522 7.72 -11.02 33.51
CA ARG A 522 6.31 -10.75 33.81
C ARG A 522 6.11 -9.33 34.34
N ASN A 523 5.27 -8.56 33.66
CA ASN A 523 5.01 -7.18 34.04
C ASN A 523 3.56 -6.78 33.74
N LEU A 524 2.71 -6.83 34.75
CA LEU A 524 1.28 -6.56 34.62
C LEU A 524 0.99 -5.11 34.21
N ASN A 525 1.83 -4.14 34.64
CA ASN A 525 1.63 -2.72 34.26
C ASN A 525 1.89 -2.53 32.76
N ARG A 526 2.93 -3.17 32.20
CA ARG A 526 3.18 -3.19 30.77
C ARG A 526 2.09 -3.92 29.98
N ALA A 527 1.58 -5.02 30.51
CA ALA A 527 0.45 -5.72 29.90
C ALA A 527 -0.77 -4.80 29.77
N VAL A 528 -1.16 -4.13 30.86
CA VAL A 528 -2.29 -3.16 30.87
C VAL A 528 -2.02 -2.00 29.90
N HIS A 529 -0.81 -1.50 29.84
CA HIS A 529 -0.46 -0.42 28.92
C HIS A 529 -0.75 -0.81 27.46
N TRP A 530 -0.33 -2.00 27.03
CA TRP A 530 -0.56 -2.47 25.67
C TRP A 530 -2.03 -2.84 25.42
N TYR A 531 -2.73 -3.47 26.40
CA TYR A 531 -4.17 -3.71 26.26
C TYR A 531 -4.94 -2.39 26.11
N ARG A 532 -4.55 -1.32 26.86
CA ARG A 532 -5.18 0.00 26.76
C ARG A 532 -4.94 0.63 25.40
N LYS A 533 -3.74 0.51 24.83
CA LYS A 533 -3.45 0.97 23.47
C LYS A 533 -4.31 0.25 22.44
N ALA A 534 -4.39 -1.07 22.50
CA ALA A 534 -5.22 -1.86 21.60
C ALA A 534 -6.72 -1.49 21.75
N ALA A 535 -7.20 -1.36 22.97
CA ALA A 535 -8.58 -0.94 23.27
C ALA A 535 -8.89 0.47 22.75
N GLY A 536 -7.93 1.39 22.81
CA GLY A 536 -8.06 2.75 22.26
C GLY A 536 -8.20 2.80 20.74
N GLN A 537 -7.77 1.74 20.04
CA GLN A 537 -7.94 1.57 18.59
C GLN A 537 -9.20 0.74 18.23
N GLY A 538 -10.05 0.45 19.18
CA GLY A 538 -11.27 -0.29 18.91
C GLY A 538 -11.12 -1.81 18.92
N GLU A 539 -9.95 -2.36 19.31
CA GLU A 539 -9.73 -3.80 19.32
C GLU A 539 -10.52 -4.48 20.42
N GLY A 540 -11.55 -5.25 20.04
CA GLY A 540 -12.48 -5.91 20.98
C GLY A 540 -11.81 -6.83 22.00
N ARG A 541 -10.78 -7.57 21.55
CA ARG A 541 -9.98 -8.43 22.44
C ARG A 541 -9.17 -7.61 23.45
N GLY A 542 -8.61 -6.47 23.00
CA GLY A 542 -7.88 -5.54 23.86
C GLY A 542 -8.78 -4.94 24.94
N MET A 543 -9.99 -4.52 24.55
CA MET A 543 -11.02 -4.03 25.49
C MET A 543 -11.42 -5.11 26.50
N TYR A 544 -11.65 -6.32 26.03
CA TYR A 544 -12.01 -7.45 26.90
C TYR A 544 -10.90 -7.77 27.91
N CYS A 545 -9.66 -7.88 27.46
CA CYS A 545 -8.52 -8.14 28.34
C CYS A 545 -8.31 -7.01 29.36
N LEU A 546 -8.51 -5.75 28.94
CA LEU A 546 -8.45 -4.61 29.86
C LEU A 546 -9.56 -4.68 30.91
N GLY A 547 -10.80 -5.02 30.53
CA GLY A 547 -11.89 -5.26 31.45
C GLY A 547 -11.57 -6.37 32.46
N THR A 548 -10.95 -7.45 32.00
CA THR A 548 -10.46 -8.53 32.84
C THR A 548 -9.38 -8.07 33.83
N CYS A 549 -8.46 -7.16 33.39
CA CYS A 549 -7.46 -6.58 34.28
C CYS A 549 -8.11 -5.77 35.41
N TYR A 550 -9.10 -4.95 35.13
CA TYR A 550 -9.85 -4.19 36.16
C TYR A 550 -10.63 -5.10 37.08
N ARG A 551 -11.29 -6.15 36.57
CA ARG A 551 -12.07 -7.10 37.38
C ARG A 551 -11.23 -7.83 38.42
N TYR A 552 -10.00 -8.18 38.10
CA TYR A 552 -9.12 -8.97 38.96
C TYR A 552 -7.96 -8.18 39.59
N GLY A 553 -7.90 -6.86 39.39
CA GLY A 553 -6.80 -6.04 39.91
C GLY A 553 -5.43 -6.40 39.34
N LYS A 554 -5.36 -6.80 38.08
CA LYS A 554 -4.11 -7.20 37.42
C LYS A 554 -3.42 -5.99 36.82
N GLY A 555 -2.39 -5.45 37.47
CA GLY A 555 -1.64 -4.30 37.01
C GLY A 555 -2.41 -2.97 37.01
N VAL A 556 -3.59 -2.95 37.58
CA VAL A 556 -4.46 -1.83 37.90
C VAL A 556 -5.16 -2.12 39.20
N GLU A 557 -5.65 -1.11 39.89
CA GLU A 557 -6.55 -1.27 41.02
C GLU A 557 -7.84 -1.96 40.56
N GLN A 558 -8.35 -2.89 41.38
CA GLN A 558 -9.59 -3.58 41.06
C GLN A 558 -10.76 -2.59 41.03
N ASP A 559 -11.49 -2.61 39.91
CA ASP A 559 -12.66 -1.76 39.69
C ASP A 559 -13.69 -2.50 38.83
N ASP A 560 -14.69 -3.07 39.48
CA ASP A 560 -15.73 -3.83 38.79
C ASP A 560 -16.60 -2.93 37.88
N ALA A 561 -16.75 -1.64 38.22
CA ALA A 561 -17.52 -0.69 37.40
C ALA A 561 -16.75 -0.35 36.09
N GLU A 562 -15.45 -0.12 36.18
CA GLU A 562 -14.62 0.03 34.98
C GLU A 562 -14.55 -1.28 34.17
N ALA A 563 -14.48 -2.43 34.83
CA ALA A 563 -14.50 -3.73 34.15
C ALA A 563 -15.78 -3.90 33.30
N ALA A 564 -16.94 -3.64 33.90
CA ALA A 564 -18.22 -3.73 33.21
C ALA A 564 -18.32 -2.80 31.99
N LYS A 565 -17.84 -1.54 32.11
CA LYS A 565 -17.78 -0.60 30.97
C LYS A 565 -16.90 -1.13 29.81
N TRP A 566 -15.75 -1.71 30.13
CA TRP A 566 -14.87 -2.26 29.10
C TRP A 566 -15.45 -3.52 28.47
N PHE A 567 -16.15 -4.38 29.23
CA PHE A 567 -16.88 -5.51 28.66
C PHE A 567 -18.01 -5.06 27.75
N GLU A 568 -18.75 -4.01 28.10
CA GLU A 568 -19.79 -3.43 27.25
C GLU A 568 -19.21 -2.89 25.93
N ARG A 569 -18.11 -2.14 26.00
CA ARG A 569 -17.41 -1.64 24.79
C ARG A 569 -16.90 -2.80 23.93
N ALA A 570 -16.32 -3.83 24.53
CA ALA A 570 -15.85 -5.01 23.81
C ALA A 570 -17.00 -5.78 23.13
N ALA A 571 -18.14 -5.86 23.80
CA ALA A 571 -19.36 -6.50 23.28
C ALA A 571 -19.92 -5.75 22.06
N ASN A 572 -19.96 -4.41 22.16
CA ASN A 572 -20.37 -3.52 21.08
C ASN A 572 -19.36 -3.55 19.90
N GLY A 573 -18.07 -3.72 20.19
CA GLY A 573 -17.00 -3.94 19.21
C GLY A 573 -16.97 -5.35 18.59
N GLY A 574 -18.00 -6.16 18.83
CA GLY A 574 -18.16 -7.46 18.20
C GLY A 574 -17.38 -8.61 18.83
N TYR A 575 -16.96 -8.47 20.10
CA TYR A 575 -16.29 -9.55 20.83
C TYR A 575 -17.29 -10.36 21.70
N PRO A 576 -17.78 -11.55 21.24
CA PRO A 576 -18.92 -12.23 21.86
C PRO A 576 -18.66 -12.64 23.32
N ARG A 577 -17.42 -12.97 23.66
CA ARG A 577 -17.04 -13.40 25.02
C ARG A 577 -17.32 -12.32 26.06
N ALA A 578 -17.15 -11.06 25.69
CA ALA A 578 -17.41 -9.93 26.59
C ALA A 578 -18.89 -9.85 27.02
N LEU A 579 -19.82 -10.28 26.16
CA LEU A 579 -21.24 -10.39 26.53
C LEU A 579 -21.48 -11.36 27.70
N CYS A 580 -20.72 -12.47 27.72
CA CYS A 580 -20.82 -13.42 28.81
C CYS A 580 -20.36 -12.81 30.14
N ASP A 581 -19.22 -12.10 30.14
CA ASP A 581 -18.69 -11.51 31.37
C ASP A 581 -19.52 -10.29 31.79
N LEU A 582 -20.07 -9.53 30.84
CA LEU A 582 -21.05 -8.47 31.14
C LEU A 582 -22.35 -9.04 31.71
N GLY A 583 -22.86 -10.16 31.18
CA GLY A 583 -24.00 -10.89 31.73
C GLY A 583 -23.75 -11.32 33.16
N VAL A 584 -22.55 -11.80 33.48
CA VAL A 584 -22.15 -12.12 34.85
C VAL A 584 -22.15 -10.87 35.74
N CYS A 585 -21.66 -9.73 35.24
CA CYS A 585 -21.72 -8.47 35.99
C CYS A 585 -23.17 -8.12 36.36
N TYR A 586 -24.12 -8.25 35.42
CA TYR A 586 -25.54 -8.00 35.69
C TYR A 586 -26.18 -9.07 36.60
N GLU A 587 -25.77 -10.32 36.44
CA GLU A 587 -26.32 -11.45 37.25
C GLU A 587 -25.99 -11.30 38.76
N PHE A 588 -24.81 -10.77 39.07
CA PHE A 588 -24.32 -10.65 40.45
C PHE A 588 -24.26 -9.21 40.97
N GLY A 589 -24.55 -8.21 40.14
CA GLY A 589 -24.45 -6.76 40.49
C GLY A 589 -23.00 -6.31 40.70
N GLU A 590 -22.05 -6.90 39.95
CA GLU A 590 -20.61 -6.55 40.00
C GLU A 590 -20.35 -5.36 39.11
N GLY A 591 -20.15 -4.18 39.70
CA GLY A 591 -19.85 -2.93 38.96
C GLY A 591 -21.05 -2.31 38.23
N VAL A 592 -22.18 -2.98 38.19
CA VAL A 592 -23.45 -2.54 37.61
C VAL A 592 -24.61 -2.90 38.54
N GLU A 593 -25.75 -2.23 38.35
CA GLU A 593 -26.96 -2.62 39.07
C GLU A 593 -27.39 -4.04 38.72
N LEU A 594 -27.73 -4.87 39.71
CA LEU A 594 -28.17 -6.23 39.52
C LEU A 594 -29.42 -6.26 38.63
N SER A 595 -29.36 -7.00 37.55
CA SER A 595 -30.50 -7.21 36.64
C SER A 595 -30.40 -8.56 35.93
N LEU A 596 -31.25 -9.47 36.39
CA LEU A 596 -31.30 -10.82 35.79
C LEU A 596 -31.83 -10.79 34.35
N GLU A 597 -32.71 -9.84 34.01
CA GLU A 597 -33.21 -9.71 32.66
C GLU A 597 -32.07 -9.28 31.70
N ARG A 598 -31.27 -8.25 32.08
CA ARG A 598 -30.11 -7.83 31.30
C ARG A 598 -29.04 -8.95 31.18
N ALA A 599 -28.85 -9.72 32.26
CA ALA A 599 -27.95 -10.88 32.25
C ALA A 599 -28.40 -11.89 31.17
N VAL A 600 -29.70 -12.22 31.16
CA VAL A 600 -30.29 -13.14 30.17
C VAL A 600 -30.13 -12.59 28.74
N ASP A 601 -30.34 -11.28 28.53
CA ASP A 601 -30.16 -10.66 27.22
C ASP A 601 -28.71 -10.71 26.74
N CYS A 602 -27.75 -10.44 27.61
CA CYS A 602 -26.33 -10.58 27.29
C CYS A 602 -25.97 -12.03 26.92
N TYR A 603 -26.43 -13.02 27.72
CA TYR A 603 -26.19 -14.44 27.45
C TYR A 603 -26.87 -14.90 26.13
N ARG A 604 -28.07 -14.36 25.82
CA ARG A 604 -28.79 -14.67 24.59
C ARG A 604 -28.01 -14.15 23.39
N GLN A 605 -27.57 -12.88 23.40
CA GLN A 605 -26.75 -12.31 22.32
C GLN A 605 -25.43 -13.07 22.13
N ALA A 606 -24.78 -13.48 23.22
CA ALA A 606 -23.57 -14.31 23.14
C ALA A 606 -23.86 -15.67 22.50
N ALA A 607 -24.96 -16.29 22.88
CA ALA A 607 -25.39 -17.58 22.34
C ALA A 607 -25.73 -17.52 20.85
N GLU A 608 -26.39 -16.46 20.41
CA GLU A 608 -26.72 -16.20 19.01
C GLU A 608 -25.45 -15.98 18.16
N LYS A 609 -24.44 -15.33 18.72
CA LYS A 609 -23.12 -15.18 18.09
C LYS A 609 -22.25 -16.44 18.17
N GLY A 610 -22.80 -17.55 18.68
CA GLY A 610 -22.12 -18.83 18.70
C GLY A 610 -21.24 -19.08 19.92
N ASP A 611 -21.18 -18.20 20.92
CA ASP A 611 -20.35 -18.38 22.10
C ASP A 611 -20.88 -19.54 22.97
N ALA A 612 -20.03 -20.55 23.16
CA ALA A 612 -20.40 -21.76 23.92
C ALA A 612 -20.66 -21.45 25.41
N VAL A 613 -19.94 -20.53 26.01
CA VAL A 613 -20.14 -20.12 27.40
C VAL A 613 -21.46 -19.39 27.57
N GLY A 614 -21.78 -18.50 26.63
CA GLY A 614 -23.05 -17.81 26.59
C GLY A 614 -24.23 -18.77 26.50
N ARG A 615 -24.14 -19.80 25.63
CA ARG A 615 -25.14 -20.88 25.56
C ARG A 615 -25.30 -21.61 26.87
N CYS A 616 -24.20 -21.99 27.53
CA CYS A 616 -24.22 -22.68 28.80
C CYS A 616 -24.86 -21.80 29.91
N ASN A 617 -24.46 -20.54 30.00
CA ASN A 617 -25.02 -19.62 31.02
C ASN A 617 -26.51 -19.36 30.77
N LEU A 618 -26.94 -19.14 29.52
CA LEU A 618 -28.34 -18.99 29.15
C LEU A 618 -29.13 -20.26 29.50
N GLY A 619 -28.56 -21.45 29.24
CA GLY A 619 -29.15 -22.74 29.66
C GLY A 619 -29.38 -22.82 31.17
N TYR A 620 -28.43 -22.33 31.98
CA TYR A 620 -28.57 -22.25 33.42
C TYR A 620 -29.67 -21.29 33.86
N MET A 621 -29.81 -20.12 33.17
CA MET A 621 -30.91 -19.19 33.46
C MET A 621 -32.27 -19.83 33.18
N TYR A 622 -32.44 -20.56 32.08
CA TYR A 622 -33.67 -21.32 31.79
C TYR A 622 -33.89 -22.47 32.75
N GLU A 623 -32.84 -23.19 33.17
CA GLU A 623 -32.96 -24.29 34.13
C GLU A 623 -33.48 -23.81 35.50
N THR A 624 -32.97 -22.67 35.92
CA THR A 624 -33.25 -22.15 37.27
C THR A 624 -34.46 -21.21 37.29
N GLY A 625 -34.90 -20.65 36.13
CA GLY A 625 -35.95 -19.64 36.04
C GLY A 625 -35.51 -18.28 36.54
N ARG A 626 -34.19 -17.93 36.45
CA ARG A 626 -33.65 -16.66 36.87
C ARG A 626 -33.69 -15.66 35.69
N GLY A 627 -34.46 -14.61 35.84
CA GLY A 627 -34.61 -13.57 34.82
C GLY A 627 -35.31 -14.00 33.52
N VAL A 628 -35.77 -15.26 33.47
CA VAL A 628 -36.49 -15.85 32.34
C VAL A 628 -37.42 -16.94 32.84
N GLU A 629 -38.51 -17.24 32.11
CA GLU A 629 -39.42 -18.36 32.47
C GLU A 629 -38.66 -19.69 32.44
N LYS A 630 -38.85 -20.48 33.48
CA LYS A 630 -38.17 -21.76 33.63
C LYS A 630 -38.55 -22.76 32.52
N SER A 631 -37.56 -23.28 31.80
CA SER A 631 -37.72 -24.26 30.74
C SER A 631 -36.60 -25.28 30.73
N ALA A 632 -36.85 -26.46 31.22
CA ALA A 632 -35.88 -27.54 31.19
C ALA A 632 -35.54 -27.99 29.74
N LEU A 633 -36.51 -27.87 28.80
CA LEU A 633 -36.31 -28.20 27.40
C LEU A 633 -35.32 -27.24 26.74
N GLU A 634 -35.50 -25.93 26.93
CA GLU A 634 -34.59 -24.93 26.40
C GLU A 634 -33.20 -25.01 27.05
N ALA A 635 -33.16 -25.26 28.37
CA ALA A 635 -31.90 -25.50 29.09
C ALA A 635 -31.12 -26.68 28.47
N ALA A 636 -31.74 -27.81 28.28
CA ALA A 636 -31.12 -28.99 27.71
C ALA A 636 -30.65 -28.76 26.25
N ARG A 637 -31.47 -28.06 25.43
CA ARG A 637 -31.11 -27.66 24.05
C ARG A 637 -29.85 -26.81 24.01
N LEU A 638 -29.76 -25.80 24.87
CA LEU A 638 -28.63 -24.88 24.94
C LEU A 638 -27.38 -25.58 25.48
N TYR A 639 -27.52 -26.43 26.50
CA TYR A 639 -26.44 -27.26 27.01
C TYR A 639 -25.89 -28.20 25.95
N LYS A 640 -26.77 -28.83 25.15
CA LYS A 640 -26.37 -29.69 24.03
C LYS A 640 -25.51 -28.91 23.03
N LEU A 641 -26.00 -27.75 22.52
CA LEU A 641 -25.28 -26.92 21.54
C LEU A 641 -23.94 -26.44 22.08
N SER A 642 -23.86 -26.14 23.37
CA SER A 642 -22.63 -25.74 24.04
C SER A 642 -21.67 -26.90 24.22
N ALA A 643 -22.17 -28.07 24.57
CA ALA A 643 -21.39 -29.31 24.73
C ALA A 643 -20.81 -29.79 23.39
N GLU A 644 -21.61 -29.76 22.33
CA GLU A 644 -21.17 -30.08 20.96
C GLU A 644 -20.08 -29.11 20.46
N ALA A 645 -20.12 -27.86 20.93
CA ALA A 645 -19.05 -26.86 20.68
C ALA A 645 -17.81 -27.08 21.58
N GLY A 646 -17.78 -28.14 22.38
CA GLY A 646 -16.61 -28.53 23.17
C GLY A 646 -16.49 -27.87 24.55
N TYR A 647 -17.52 -27.19 25.06
CA TYR A 647 -17.43 -26.54 26.37
C TYR A 647 -17.63 -27.57 27.52
N PRO A 648 -16.59 -27.80 28.37
CA PRO A 648 -16.61 -28.93 29.33
C PRO A 648 -17.75 -28.85 30.35
N ARG A 649 -18.00 -27.68 30.90
CA ARG A 649 -19.09 -27.45 31.86
C ARG A 649 -20.47 -27.77 31.25
N ALA A 650 -20.68 -27.43 30.00
CA ALA A 650 -21.94 -27.71 29.31
C ALA A 650 -22.11 -29.22 29.07
N MET A 651 -21.02 -29.95 28.78
CA MET A 651 -21.05 -31.42 28.71
C MET A 651 -21.51 -32.02 30.05
N CYS A 652 -20.99 -31.51 31.17
CA CYS A 652 -21.43 -31.92 32.50
C CYS A 652 -22.92 -31.59 32.75
N CYS A 653 -23.36 -30.35 32.39
CA CYS A 653 -24.76 -29.98 32.57
C CYS A 653 -25.70 -30.80 31.69
N TYR A 654 -25.31 -31.09 30.44
CA TYR A 654 -26.10 -31.90 29.52
C TYR A 654 -26.16 -33.38 30.00
N GLY A 655 -25.06 -33.95 30.50
CA GLY A 655 -25.04 -35.23 31.18
C GLY A 655 -26.02 -35.29 32.35
N PHE A 656 -26.09 -34.20 33.13
CA PHE A 656 -27.06 -34.11 34.23
C PHE A 656 -28.53 -34.07 33.75
N CYS A 657 -28.78 -33.49 32.57
CA CYS A 657 -30.13 -33.55 31.97
C CYS A 657 -30.57 -35.00 31.74
N PHE A 658 -29.67 -35.86 31.26
CA PHE A 658 -29.94 -37.30 31.07
C PHE A 658 -30.05 -38.07 32.41
N GLU A 659 -29.19 -37.75 33.37
CA GLU A 659 -29.24 -38.36 34.69
C GLU A 659 -30.55 -38.07 35.43
N SER A 660 -31.02 -36.83 35.34
CA SER A 660 -32.26 -36.36 35.98
C SER A 660 -33.53 -36.63 35.16
N GLY A 661 -33.39 -36.80 33.84
CA GLY A 661 -34.52 -36.90 32.92
C GLY A 661 -35.17 -35.54 32.60
N GLN A 662 -34.52 -34.40 32.96
CA GLN A 662 -35.08 -33.06 32.75
C GLN A 662 -34.70 -32.49 31.41
N GLY A 663 -35.68 -32.04 30.62
CA GLY A 663 -35.47 -31.43 29.31
C GLY A 663 -35.00 -32.35 28.19
N VAL A 664 -34.94 -33.66 28.46
CA VAL A 664 -34.63 -34.73 27.51
C VAL A 664 -35.80 -35.73 27.42
N ALA A 665 -35.86 -36.48 26.31
CA ALA A 665 -37.00 -37.38 26.06
C ALA A 665 -37.20 -38.45 27.14
N LYS A 666 -36.10 -38.95 27.72
CA LYS A 666 -36.11 -39.94 28.79
C LYS A 666 -34.88 -39.77 29.68
N LYS A 667 -35.01 -40.27 30.93
CA LYS A 667 -33.84 -40.49 31.78
C LYS A 667 -32.97 -41.59 31.20
N ASP A 668 -31.64 -41.30 31.05
CA ASP A 668 -30.68 -42.29 30.52
C ASP A 668 -29.31 -42.08 31.19
N THR A 669 -29.07 -42.88 32.22
CA THR A 669 -27.82 -42.76 33.00
C THR A 669 -26.59 -43.27 32.25
N ALA A 670 -26.75 -44.11 31.22
CA ALA A 670 -25.65 -44.53 30.36
C ALA A 670 -25.20 -43.38 29.45
N GLU A 671 -26.14 -42.65 28.86
CA GLU A 671 -25.86 -41.47 28.10
C GLU A 671 -25.27 -40.36 29.03
N ALA A 672 -25.77 -40.18 30.23
CA ALA A 672 -25.21 -39.29 31.24
C ALA A 672 -23.73 -39.63 31.53
N ALA A 673 -23.40 -40.89 31.69
CA ALA A 673 -22.01 -41.33 31.93
C ALA A 673 -21.07 -40.99 30.75
N GLU A 674 -21.57 -41.10 29.52
CA GLU A 674 -20.81 -40.75 28.33
C GLU A 674 -20.50 -39.25 28.29
N TRP A 675 -21.48 -38.40 28.57
CA TRP A 675 -21.26 -36.96 28.61
C TRP A 675 -20.38 -36.51 29.77
N TYR A 676 -20.50 -37.13 30.94
CA TYR A 676 -19.59 -36.91 32.08
C TYR A 676 -18.16 -37.35 31.74
N ARG A 677 -17.95 -38.46 30.99
CA ARG A 677 -16.63 -38.87 30.52
C ARG A 677 -16.00 -37.83 29.64
N ARG A 678 -16.74 -37.34 28.62
CA ARG A 678 -16.27 -36.27 27.75
C ARG A 678 -15.94 -35.00 28.53
N ALA A 679 -16.76 -34.64 29.51
CA ALA A 679 -16.48 -33.51 30.40
C ALA A 679 -15.18 -33.70 31.19
N ALA A 680 -14.98 -34.88 31.77
CA ALA A 680 -13.79 -35.25 32.54
C ALA A 680 -12.52 -35.25 31.66
N GLU A 681 -12.60 -35.82 30.46
CA GLU A 681 -11.51 -35.80 29.47
C GLU A 681 -11.17 -34.37 29.03
N ALA A 682 -12.17 -33.51 28.97
CA ALA A 682 -12.00 -32.09 28.68
C ALA A 682 -11.60 -31.23 29.91
N GLY A 683 -11.34 -31.89 31.06
CA GLY A 683 -10.84 -31.25 32.29
C GLY A 683 -11.92 -30.64 33.20
N ASP A 684 -13.20 -31.01 33.07
CA ASP A 684 -14.26 -30.61 34.03
C ASP A 684 -14.24 -31.47 35.29
N ALA A 685 -13.85 -30.84 36.40
CA ALA A 685 -13.76 -31.54 37.70
C ALA A 685 -15.13 -32.06 38.19
N THR A 686 -16.22 -31.38 37.87
CA THR A 686 -17.58 -31.77 38.26
C THR A 686 -18.03 -32.99 37.45
N GLY A 687 -17.74 -32.99 36.14
CA GLY A 687 -17.98 -34.15 35.28
C GLY A 687 -17.22 -35.38 35.74
N ALA A 688 -15.93 -35.21 36.07
CA ALA A 688 -15.12 -36.30 36.64
C ALA A 688 -15.73 -36.83 37.97
N CYS A 689 -16.10 -35.93 38.86
CA CYS A 689 -16.73 -36.32 40.15
C CYS A 689 -18.07 -37.04 39.94
N ASN A 690 -18.92 -36.59 39.02
CA ASN A 690 -20.21 -37.20 38.72
C ASN A 690 -20.04 -38.58 38.06
N LEU A 691 -19.07 -38.72 37.16
CA LEU A 691 -18.74 -40.01 36.55
C LEU A 691 -18.22 -41.01 37.58
N GLY A 692 -17.34 -40.57 38.49
CA GLY A 692 -16.88 -41.38 39.63
C GLY A 692 -18.07 -41.90 40.47
N TYR A 693 -19.06 -41.03 40.70
CA TYR A 693 -20.28 -41.44 41.42
C TYR A 693 -21.11 -42.49 40.66
N LEU A 694 -21.24 -42.37 39.33
CA LEU A 694 -21.93 -43.39 38.54
C LEU A 694 -21.19 -44.73 38.59
N TYR A 695 -19.85 -44.75 38.60
CA TYR A 695 -19.08 -46.00 38.81
C TYR A 695 -19.18 -46.56 40.25
N GLU A 696 -19.33 -45.69 41.26
CA GLU A 696 -19.57 -46.10 42.62
C GLU A 696 -20.91 -46.84 42.78
N THR A 697 -21.97 -46.24 42.18
CA THR A 697 -23.34 -46.77 42.30
C THR A 697 -23.69 -47.87 41.32
N GLY A 698 -22.98 -47.92 40.16
CA GLY A 698 -23.32 -48.80 39.05
C GLY A 698 -24.50 -48.32 38.22
N GLU A 699 -24.87 -47.04 38.34
CA GLU A 699 -25.98 -46.46 37.59
C GLU A 699 -25.50 -46.09 36.15
N GLY A 700 -26.04 -46.83 35.16
CA GLY A 700 -25.70 -46.59 33.73
C GLY A 700 -24.34 -47.10 33.28
N VAL A 701 -23.52 -47.58 34.20
CA VAL A 701 -22.20 -48.18 33.98
C VAL A 701 -22.02 -49.39 34.91
N GLU A 702 -21.12 -50.29 34.53
CA GLU A 702 -20.78 -51.40 35.44
C GLU A 702 -20.08 -50.84 36.69
N GLN A 703 -20.53 -51.23 37.87
CA GLN A 703 -19.98 -50.77 39.14
C GLN A 703 -18.49 -51.12 39.27
N SER A 704 -17.66 -50.10 39.55
CA SER A 704 -16.22 -50.28 39.78
C SER A 704 -15.68 -49.25 40.75
N TRP A 705 -15.31 -49.63 41.94
CA TRP A 705 -14.65 -48.74 42.89
C TRP A 705 -13.28 -48.27 42.44
N GLU A 706 -12.54 -49.07 41.67
CA GLU A 706 -11.24 -48.66 41.11
C GLU A 706 -11.42 -47.49 40.14
N LYS A 707 -12.42 -47.57 39.23
CA LYS A 707 -12.74 -46.48 38.29
C LYS A 707 -13.31 -45.28 39.03
N ALA A 708 -14.19 -45.47 39.98
CA ALA A 708 -14.74 -44.40 40.83
C ALA A 708 -13.60 -43.60 41.47
N VAL A 709 -12.67 -44.26 42.12
CA VAL A 709 -11.50 -43.64 42.73
C VAL A 709 -10.60 -42.91 41.73
N SER A 710 -10.41 -43.46 40.53
CA SER A 710 -9.62 -42.80 39.47
C SER A 710 -10.24 -41.45 39.09
N TYR A 711 -11.54 -41.39 38.90
CA TYR A 711 -12.24 -40.16 38.58
C TYR A 711 -12.36 -39.19 39.76
N TYR A 712 -12.54 -39.67 40.98
CA TYR A 712 -12.48 -38.84 42.20
C TYR A 712 -11.08 -38.22 42.39
N ARG A 713 -10.01 -38.98 42.07
CA ARG A 713 -8.63 -38.47 42.09
C ARG A 713 -8.47 -37.35 41.06
N GLN A 714 -8.93 -37.59 39.82
CA GLN A 714 -8.91 -36.55 38.79
C GLN A 714 -9.65 -35.30 39.24
N ALA A 715 -10.83 -35.44 39.86
CA ALA A 715 -11.59 -34.31 40.40
C ALA A 715 -10.85 -33.62 41.57
N ALA A 716 -10.23 -34.38 42.44
CA ALA A 716 -9.46 -33.87 43.58
C ALA A 716 -8.19 -33.12 43.12
N ASP A 717 -7.45 -33.65 42.14
CA ASP A 717 -6.27 -33.03 41.54
C ASP A 717 -6.61 -31.71 40.84
N LEU A 718 -7.82 -31.61 40.28
CA LEU A 718 -8.38 -30.37 39.76
C LEU A 718 -8.92 -29.42 40.84
N GLY A 719 -8.72 -29.77 42.13
CA GLY A 719 -9.07 -28.93 43.28
C GLY A 719 -10.54 -28.95 43.67
N GLN A 720 -11.36 -29.85 43.13
CA GLN A 720 -12.79 -29.87 43.40
C GLN A 720 -13.10 -30.41 44.82
N PRO A 721 -13.71 -29.61 45.70
CA PRO A 721 -13.89 -29.97 47.12
C PRO A 721 -14.67 -31.27 47.32
N ARG A 722 -15.74 -31.49 46.54
CA ARG A 722 -16.52 -32.76 46.61
C ARG A 722 -15.68 -33.96 46.16
N GLY A 723 -14.84 -33.81 45.11
CA GLY A 723 -13.93 -34.85 44.65
C GLY A 723 -12.87 -35.19 45.69
N GLN A 724 -12.29 -34.18 46.36
CA GLN A 724 -11.36 -34.36 47.48
C GLN A 724 -12.03 -35.10 48.64
N TYR A 725 -13.24 -34.72 49.02
CA TYR A 725 -14.00 -35.39 50.07
C TYR A 725 -14.30 -36.85 49.72
N LEU A 726 -14.80 -37.12 48.51
CA LEU A 726 -15.16 -38.49 48.09
C LEU A 726 -13.91 -39.41 47.97
N LEU A 727 -12.81 -38.89 47.48
CA LEU A 727 -11.53 -39.59 47.45
C LEU A 727 -11.04 -39.85 48.89
N GLY A 728 -11.13 -38.88 49.80
CA GLY A 728 -10.82 -39.01 51.23
C GLY A 728 -11.66 -40.11 51.87
N TRP A 729 -12.94 -40.11 51.56
CA TRP A 729 -13.86 -41.14 52.04
C TRP A 729 -13.48 -42.58 51.57
N CYS A 730 -13.04 -42.66 50.24
CA CYS A 730 -12.54 -43.93 49.72
C CYS A 730 -11.28 -44.43 50.44
N TYR A 731 -10.36 -43.52 50.80
CA TYR A 731 -9.18 -43.88 51.59
C TYR A 731 -9.51 -44.21 53.02
N GLU A 732 -10.49 -43.58 53.66
CA GLU A 732 -10.93 -43.93 55.04
C GLU A 732 -11.50 -45.33 55.12
N HIS A 733 -12.30 -45.71 54.10
CA HIS A 733 -13.06 -46.95 54.11
C HIS A 733 -12.42 -48.09 53.26
N GLY A 734 -11.26 -47.84 52.63
CA GLY A 734 -10.60 -48.82 51.80
C GLY A 734 -11.41 -49.25 50.57
N LYS A 735 -12.16 -48.35 49.98
CA LYS A 735 -13.00 -48.59 48.78
C LYS A 735 -12.25 -48.28 47.50
N GLY A 736 -11.93 -49.28 46.70
CA GLY A 736 -11.17 -49.12 45.43
C GLY A 736 -9.70 -48.73 45.60
N VAL A 737 -9.27 -48.50 46.83
CA VAL A 737 -7.88 -48.17 47.22
C VAL A 737 -7.55 -48.78 48.56
N ALA A 738 -6.25 -48.95 48.85
CA ALA A 738 -5.84 -49.41 50.20
C ALA A 738 -6.20 -48.31 51.21
N ALA A 739 -6.77 -48.71 52.35
CA ALA A 739 -7.15 -47.79 53.42
C ALA A 739 -5.94 -47.02 53.95
N SER A 740 -6.12 -45.68 54.14
CA SER A 740 -5.10 -44.78 54.67
C SER A 740 -5.75 -43.60 55.34
N ALA A 741 -5.77 -43.63 56.68
CA ALA A 741 -6.28 -42.49 57.46
C ALA A 741 -5.53 -41.20 57.29
N GLU A 742 -4.21 -41.29 57.02
CA GLU A 742 -3.38 -40.10 56.74
C GLU A 742 -3.82 -39.43 55.48
N ARG A 743 -3.91 -40.14 54.37
CA ARG A 743 -4.37 -39.56 53.06
C ARG A 743 -5.83 -39.09 53.13
N ALA A 744 -6.71 -39.82 53.86
CA ALA A 744 -8.07 -39.38 54.07
C ALA A 744 -8.11 -38.03 54.79
N ARG A 745 -7.30 -37.86 55.86
CA ARG A 745 -7.20 -36.58 56.59
C ARG A 745 -6.71 -35.45 55.72
N GLU A 746 -5.61 -35.62 54.97
CA GLU A 746 -5.08 -34.61 54.03
C GLU A 746 -6.14 -34.13 53.02
N LEU A 747 -6.88 -35.05 52.43
CA LEU A 747 -7.93 -34.75 51.45
C LEU A 747 -9.14 -34.05 52.09
N TYR A 748 -9.52 -34.44 53.30
CA TYR A 748 -10.58 -33.75 54.05
C TYR A 748 -10.14 -32.34 54.46
N GLU A 749 -8.87 -32.16 54.87
CA GLU A 749 -8.34 -30.82 55.18
C GLU A 749 -8.33 -29.92 53.94
N ALA A 750 -7.90 -30.41 52.80
CA ALA A 750 -7.93 -29.66 51.53
C ALA A 750 -9.36 -29.27 51.11
N SER A 751 -10.31 -30.18 51.29
CA SER A 751 -11.73 -29.96 51.02
C SER A 751 -12.37 -28.99 52.02
N ALA A 752 -12.04 -29.12 53.34
CA ALA A 752 -12.54 -28.24 54.39
C ALA A 752 -12.02 -26.81 54.32
N GLN A 753 -10.78 -26.63 53.80
CA GLN A 753 -10.23 -25.27 53.48
C GLN A 753 -11.07 -24.53 52.44
N GLN A 754 -11.88 -25.26 51.68
CA GLN A 754 -12.83 -24.70 50.71
C GLN A 754 -14.26 -24.66 51.26
N ASP A 755 -14.45 -24.73 52.58
CA ASP A 755 -15.71 -24.66 53.29
C ASP A 755 -16.69 -25.80 52.94
N TYR A 756 -16.19 -26.98 52.45
CA TYR A 756 -17.04 -28.11 52.12
C TYR A 756 -17.50 -28.79 53.39
N ARG A 757 -18.75 -28.63 53.73
CA ARG A 757 -19.36 -28.98 55.01
C ARG A 757 -19.13 -30.45 55.41
N HIS A 758 -19.28 -31.40 54.45
CA HIS A 758 -19.09 -32.82 54.76
C HIS A 758 -17.63 -33.15 55.08
N ALA A 759 -16.66 -32.44 54.54
CA ALA A 759 -15.26 -32.61 54.88
C ALA A 759 -14.95 -32.08 56.28
N VAL A 760 -15.56 -30.95 56.67
CA VAL A 760 -15.47 -30.41 58.03
C VAL A 760 -16.03 -31.40 59.03
N GLU A 761 -17.24 -31.92 58.76
CA GLU A 761 -17.90 -32.97 59.64
C GLU A 761 -17.07 -34.24 59.72
N ALA A 762 -16.41 -34.63 58.60
CA ALA A 762 -15.52 -35.83 58.59
C ALA A 762 -14.27 -35.61 59.45
N LEU A 763 -13.64 -34.45 59.37
CA LEU A 763 -12.48 -34.08 60.20
C LEU A 763 -12.85 -34.04 61.71
N GLU A 764 -14.03 -33.47 62.06
CA GLU A 764 -14.52 -33.48 63.45
C GLU A 764 -14.68 -34.92 64.01
N ARG A 765 -15.23 -35.84 63.19
CA ARG A 765 -15.36 -37.27 63.55
C ARG A 765 -13.99 -37.96 63.68
N LEU A 766 -13.04 -37.69 62.77
CA LEU A 766 -11.68 -38.26 62.84
C LEU A 766 -10.92 -37.81 64.08
N ASN A 767 -11.19 -36.57 64.55
CA ASN A 767 -10.51 -35.98 65.72
C ASN A 767 -11.20 -36.35 67.07
N ASP A 768 -12.49 -36.75 67.07
CA ASP A 768 -13.24 -37.13 68.27
C ASP A 768 -14.11 -38.38 67.99
N PRO A 769 -13.57 -39.61 68.23
CA PRO A 769 -14.26 -40.84 67.95
C PRO A 769 -15.56 -41.06 68.79
N SER A 770 -15.79 -40.23 69.82
CA SER A 770 -17.04 -40.31 70.65
C SER A 770 -18.26 -39.70 69.88
N LYS A 771 -18.03 -39.04 68.78
CA LYS A 771 -19.05 -38.47 67.92
C LYS A 771 -19.50 -39.34 66.76
N GLU A 772 -19.31 -40.69 66.90
CA GLU A 772 -19.75 -41.69 65.92
C GLU A 772 -21.27 -41.66 65.76
N LYS A 773 -21.79 -40.74 65.05
CA LYS A 773 -23.06 -40.87 64.31
C LYS A 773 -22.72 -41.61 63.03
N LYS A 774 -23.45 -42.65 62.65
CA LYS A 774 -23.33 -43.39 61.36
C LYS A 774 -23.06 -42.33 60.27
N ALA A 775 -21.88 -42.39 59.66
CA ALA A 775 -21.58 -41.55 58.52
C ALA A 775 -22.70 -41.69 57.47
N PRO A 776 -23.38 -40.66 57.08
CA PRO A 776 -24.31 -40.82 56.00
C PRO A 776 -23.48 -41.27 54.76
N GLU A 777 -23.92 -42.39 54.16
CA GLU A 777 -23.43 -42.72 52.84
C GLU A 777 -23.53 -41.43 51.95
N PRO A 778 -22.53 -41.08 51.17
CA PRO A 778 -22.54 -39.87 50.43
C PRO A 778 -23.70 -39.82 49.44
N SER A 779 -24.83 -39.19 49.88
CA SER A 779 -26.02 -39.09 49.04
C SER A 779 -25.74 -38.05 47.94
N GLY A 780 -25.62 -38.52 46.72
CA GLY A 780 -25.23 -37.76 45.55
C GLY A 780 -26.16 -36.63 45.09
N ALA A 781 -27.28 -36.34 45.80
CA ALA A 781 -28.35 -35.56 45.22
C ALA A 781 -28.33 -34.05 45.54
N SER A 782 -27.65 -33.57 46.60
CA SER A 782 -27.86 -32.21 47.11
C SER A 782 -26.80 -31.14 46.72
N ALA A 783 -25.68 -31.55 46.20
CA ALA A 783 -24.55 -30.62 45.92
C ALA A 783 -24.17 -30.50 44.43
N ARG A 784 -25.05 -30.90 43.51
CA ARG A 784 -24.74 -31.01 42.08
C ARG A 784 -24.78 -29.69 41.32
N LYS A 785 -25.23 -28.61 41.93
CA LYS A 785 -25.46 -27.33 41.27
C LYS A 785 -25.33 -26.17 42.25
N THR A 786 -24.23 -25.51 42.31
CA THR A 786 -24.19 -24.07 42.69
C THR A 786 -23.00 -23.41 42.02
N PRO A 787 -23.20 -22.30 41.32
CA PRO A 787 -22.14 -21.34 41.13
C PRO A 787 -22.01 -20.60 42.48
N GLU A 788 -21.12 -21.07 43.36
CA GLU A 788 -20.85 -20.32 44.60
C GLU A 788 -20.07 -19.06 44.29
N LYS A 789 -20.57 -17.97 44.89
CA LYS A 789 -20.03 -16.61 44.78
C LYS A 789 -18.57 -16.47 45.22
N LYS A 790 -17.97 -17.53 45.85
CA LYS A 790 -16.62 -17.50 46.42
C LYS A 790 -15.52 -18.19 45.59
N GLU A 791 -15.83 -18.95 44.54
CA GLU A 791 -14.83 -19.77 43.86
C GLU A 791 -14.27 -19.23 42.54
N ARG A 792 -14.37 -17.95 42.29
CA ARG A 792 -13.64 -17.36 41.16
C ARG A 792 -12.29 -16.77 41.58
N LYS A 793 -11.46 -17.60 42.27
CA LYS A 793 -10.01 -17.38 42.17
C LYS A 793 -9.59 -17.69 40.74
N PRO A 794 -8.72 -16.88 40.13
CA PRO A 794 -8.28 -17.08 38.73
C PRO A 794 -7.69 -18.50 38.61
N GLU A 795 -8.32 -19.37 37.80
CA GLU A 795 -7.71 -20.59 37.37
C GLU A 795 -6.34 -20.30 36.79
N LYS A 796 -5.30 -20.79 37.44
CA LYS A 796 -3.93 -20.62 36.95
C LYS A 796 -3.83 -21.26 35.57
N GLY A 797 -3.78 -20.45 34.55
CA GLY A 797 -3.19 -20.75 33.26
C GLY A 797 -4.03 -21.54 32.24
N GLY A 798 -5.29 -21.93 32.50
CA GLY A 798 -6.08 -22.72 31.54
C GLY A 798 -6.95 -21.89 30.57
N PHE A 799 -7.36 -20.73 30.98
CA PHE A 799 -8.41 -19.95 30.29
C PHE A 799 -7.94 -19.24 29.01
N LEU A 800 -6.67 -18.93 28.93
CA LEU A 800 -6.10 -18.20 27.76
C LEU A 800 -5.60 -19.11 26.63
N LYS A 801 -5.32 -20.40 26.91
CA LYS A 801 -4.92 -21.34 25.84
C LYS A 801 -6.00 -21.58 24.79
N GLY A 802 -7.27 -21.47 25.15
CA GLY A 802 -8.40 -21.57 24.23
C GLY A 802 -8.66 -20.31 23.40
N LEU A 803 -8.15 -19.15 23.86
CA LEU A 803 -8.33 -17.86 23.15
C LEU A 803 -7.37 -17.66 21.97
N PHE A 804 -6.24 -18.36 21.96
CA PHE A 804 -5.21 -18.24 20.93
C PHE A 804 -5.28 -19.33 19.85
N GLY A 805 -6.09 -20.35 20.05
CA GLY A 805 -6.31 -21.45 19.11
C GLY A 805 -7.61 -21.36 18.31
N GLY A 806 -8.23 -20.21 18.22
CA GLY A 806 -9.49 -19.99 17.50
C GLY A 806 -9.30 -20.05 15.99
N LYS A 807 -9.91 -21.05 15.36
CA LYS A 807 -10.21 -21.09 13.95
C LYS A 807 -10.97 -19.83 13.55
N LYS A 808 -10.49 -19.21 12.43
CA LYS A 808 -10.98 -18.08 11.62
C LYS A 808 -10.61 -16.71 12.12
#